data_5cea535cc0b07e34de2acf62eb5457ad
#
_entry.id   5cea535cc0b07e34de2acf62eb5457ad
#
_cell.length_a   1.000
_cell.length_b   1.000
_cell.length_c   1.000
_cell.angle_alpha   90.00
_cell.angle_beta   90.00
_cell.angle_gamma   90.00
#
_symmetry.space_group_name_H-M   'P 1'
#
loop_
_entity.id
_entity.type
_entity.pdbx_description
1 polymer ?
#
loop_
_entity_poly.entity_id
_entity_poly.type
_entity_poly.pdbx_seq_one_letter_code
_entity_poly.pdbx_strand_id
1 'polypeptide(L)'
;MSVEAASDWRDRVVSADEAVSVVRAGDKVFVGTACATPRSLVEALERLSRPGVVLVHFLTDGVGTGDPPRTWYRHRVFYVGRDVRALGESGWVEYLPLSLADAPTLFRNGQIPLDVAMIQVAPPDPDGTCSLGISVDVTKAAALTARTVIAEVNPAMPRTAGDSRIPVGRIARFVAVQTPVVEYLHDPVGEAAEQIARYIARLVDDRSTLQVGLGRVPNQMLAHLTNRRGLAIHSDVITEPVVDLVAAGVVTGPVVASWAMGTRRLYDLVDDDPRFAFHPIEYVCDPVVIASNERMVSVTQAFAVDLTGQVCTESLDGALYGGISTGPAFHRGALASPGGMAIVCLASRTPQGRSAICLDLGPAEAVAIPRADVHWVITEYGTAYLFGRSLAERAVALIEIAHPDARNSLLEAAIERGLVGKKQQLRSRSAYPVTEVRDVRLRDGRQVCVRPTRTSDSGAMQELFHRLPEEDVESRFLAKLSSLTDTVAQYLCSVDYEQEMAFAAVVGPPERERVVAASSYYLSPATGLAEVAYMVDPEWQGAGLAGLLHARMFEYARGRGVRGFRADVLVGNTRMMRVFERAGHQLRVKTSTGIEEVTMLFPEYTAEQLLAARGVQAASRAERQAARPCPPWPRVGNPRPTCLMFSGPGLTAI
;
A
#
# COMPACT_ATOMS: atom_id res chain seq x y z
N MET A 1 -37.01 -12.32 -36.99
CA MET A 1 -37.40 -10.90 -36.94
C MET A 1 -36.57 -10.20 -37.99
N SER A 2 -37.24 -9.63 -38.99
CA SER A 2 -36.62 -8.94 -40.12
C SER A 2 -35.74 -7.78 -39.61
N VAL A 3 -34.53 -7.70 -40.12
CA VAL A 3 -33.64 -6.52 -40.00
C VAL A 3 -34.40 -5.37 -40.68
N GLU A 4 -35.18 -4.59 -39.92
CA GLU A 4 -35.64 -3.30 -40.38
C GLU A 4 -34.38 -2.49 -40.66
N ALA A 5 -34.28 -1.97 -41.86
CA ALA A 5 -33.21 -1.15 -42.34
C ALA A 5 -32.86 -0.12 -41.28
N ALA A 6 -31.64 -0.20 -40.76
CA ALA A 6 -31.09 0.78 -39.85
C ALA A 6 -31.25 2.15 -40.56
N SER A 7 -32.19 2.98 -40.14
CA SER A 7 -32.30 4.36 -40.59
C SER A 7 -30.90 4.95 -40.46
N ASP A 8 -30.39 5.53 -41.53
CA ASP A 8 -29.00 6.00 -41.53
C ASP A 8 -28.85 6.93 -40.31
N TRP A 9 -27.99 6.57 -39.36
CA TRP A 9 -27.74 7.38 -38.16
C TRP A 9 -27.33 8.82 -38.52
N ARG A 10 -26.82 9.00 -39.73
CA ARG A 10 -26.43 10.31 -40.27
C ARG A 10 -27.62 11.26 -40.39
N ASP A 11 -28.84 10.76 -40.59
CA ASP A 11 -30.05 11.58 -40.61
C ASP A 11 -30.41 12.18 -39.25
N ARG A 12 -29.79 11.64 -38.17
CA ARG A 12 -29.93 12.12 -36.79
C ARG A 12 -28.74 12.96 -36.31
N VAL A 13 -27.82 13.30 -37.21
CA VAL A 13 -26.69 14.19 -36.88
C VAL A 13 -27.17 15.63 -36.86
N VAL A 14 -26.93 16.29 -35.74
CA VAL A 14 -27.32 17.67 -35.48
C VAL A 14 -26.17 18.46 -34.85
N SER A 15 -26.35 19.78 -34.68
CA SER A 15 -25.40 20.58 -33.91
C SER A 15 -25.49 20.26 -32.41
N ALA A 16 -24.44 20.57 -31.65
CA ALA A 16 -24.43 20.36 -30.20
C ALA A 16 -25.55 21.16 -29.50
N ASP A 17 -25.78 22.42 -29.91
CA ASP A 17 -26.84 23.26 -29.36
C ASP A 17 -28.24 22.69 -29.65
N GLU A 18 -28.44 22.11 -30.84
CA GLU A 18 -29.68 21.43 -31.17
C GLU A 18 -29.81 20.11 -30.39
N ALA A 19 -28.74 19.34 -30.22
CA ALA A 19 -28.75 18.10 -29.46
C ALA A 19 -29.17 18.35 -28.02
N VAL A 20 -28.59 19.33 -27.31
CA VAL A 20 -28.93 19.64 -25.91
C VAL A 20 -30.29 20.33 -25.73
N SER A 21 -30.91 20.80 -26.82
CA SER A 21 -32.26 21.45 -26.75
C SER A 21 -33.33 20.53 -26.16
N VAL A 22 -33.13 19.21 -26.14
CA VAL A 22 -34.02 18.22 -25.51
C VAL A 22 -34.05 18.32 -24.00
N VAL A 23 -33.02 18.93 -23.37
CA VAL A 23 -32.92 19.11 -21.93
C VAL A 23 -33.91 20.14 -21.44
N ARG A 24 -34.72 19.77 -20.46
CA ARG A 24 -35.77 20.63 -19.86
C ARG A 24 -35.31 21.11 -18.47
N ALA A 25 -35.99 22.15 -17.99
CA ALA A 25 -35.80 22.58 -16.61
C ALA A 25 -36.12 21.44 -15.63
N GLY A 26 -35.23 21.21 -14.65
CA GLY A 26 -35.38 20.15 -13.65
C GLY A 26 -34.95 18.77 -14.09
N ASP A 27 -34.49 18.57 -15.34
CA ASP A 27 -34.02 17.26 -15.82
C ASP A 27 -32.76 16.82 -15.08
N LYS A 28 -32.59 15.48 -14.90
CA LYS A 28 -31.36 14.83 -14.47
C LYS A 28 -30.58 14.37 -15.70
N VAL A 29 -29.41 14.94 -15.87
CA VAL A 29 -28.56 14.72 -17.04
C VAL A 29 -27.32 13.98 -16.62
N PHE A 30 -27.17 12.74 -17.12
CA PHE A 30 -25.92 12.00 -16.97
C PHE A 30 -24.86 12.53 -17.94
N VAL A 31 -23.63 12.68 -17.46
CA VAL A 31 -22.47 13.09 -18.26
C VAL A 31 -21.46 11.95 -18.31
N GLY A 32 -21.04 11.57 -19.51
CA GLY A 32 -20.06 10.52 -19.77
C GLY A 32 -18.73 10.75 -19.05
N THR A 33 -18.08 9.64 -18.70
CA THR A 33 -17.02 9.58 -17.67
C THR A 33 -15.64 9.92 -18.22
N ALA A 34 -14.84 10.56 -17.40
CA ALA A 34 -13.38 10.74 -17.50
C ALA A 34 -12.92 11.27 -18.89
N CYS A 35 -12.00 10.56 -19.53
CA CYS A 35 -11.46 10.96 -20.83
C CYS A 35 -12.46 10.83 -21.99
N ALA A 36 -13.62 10.19 -21.77
CA ALA A 36 -14.74 10.14 -22.72
C ALA A 36 -15.84 11.17 -22.41
N THR A 37 -15.54 12.21 -21.61
CA THR A 37 -16.47 13.31 -21.37
C THR A 37 -16.86 13.99 -22.69
N PRO A 38 -18.18 14.11 -23.02
CA PRO A 38 -18.63 14.70 -24.26
C PRO A 38 -18.58 16.24 -24.19
N ARG A 39 -17.40 16.82 -24.41
CA ARG A 39 -17.10 18.24 -24.14
C ARG A 39 -17.97 19.20 -24.92
N SER A 40 -18.22 18.94 -26.23
CA SER A 40 -19.05 19.82 -27.04
C SER A 40 -20.51 19.87 -26.55
N LEU A 41 -21.02 18.73 -26.06
CA LEU A 41 -22.34 18.66 -25.43
C LEU A 41 -22.37 19.37 -24.08
N VAL A 42 -21.30 19.24 -23.27
CA VAL A 42 -21.18 19.94 -21.98
C VAL A 42 -21.17 21.46 -22.20
N GLU A 43 -20.34 21.95 -23.12
CA GLU A 43 -20.26 23.37 -23.48
C GLU A 43 -21.60 23.92 -24.02
N ALA A 44 -22.30 23.14 -24.86
CA ALA A 44 -23.61 23.52 -25.35
C ALA A 44 -24.67 23.55 -24.23
N LEU A 45 -24.61 22.60 -23.31
CA LEU A 45 -25.52 22.58 -22.15
C LEU A 45 -25.28 23.78 -21.22
N GLU A 46 -24.04 24.18 -21.01
CA GLU A 46 -23.70 25.36 -20.22
C GLU A 46 -24.26 26.65 -20.87
N ARG A 47 -24.17 26.77 -22.20
CA ARG A 47 -24.78 27.89 -22.93
C ARG A 47 -26.32 27.90 -22.82
N LEU A 48 -26.95 26.72 -22.75
CA LEU A 48 -28.39 26.57 -22.68
C LEU A 48 -29.00 27.09 -21.35
N SER A 49 -28.24 27.05 -20.26
CA SER A 49 -28.56 27.63 -18.95
C SER A 49 -29.98 27.29 -18.44
N ARG A 50 -30.36 25.99 -18.44
CA ARG A 50 -31.68 25.54 -17.97
C ARG A 50 -31.74 25.49 -16.44
N PRO A 51 -32.75 26.14 -15.80
CA PRO A 51 -32.86 26.14 -14.35
C PRO A 51 -33.19 24.74 -13.78
N GLY A 52 -32.64 24.44 -12.62
CA GLY A 52 -32.95 23.23 -11.85
C GLY A 52 -32.40 21.92 -12.43
N VAL A 53 -31.63 21.95 -13.49
CA VAL A 53 -30.96 20.77 -14.01
C VAL A 53 -29.96 20.24 -12.99
N VAL A 54 -29.93 18.91 -12.85
CA VAL A 54 -28.98 18.18 -12.00
C VAL A 54 -28.06 17.34 -12.90
N LEU A 55 -26.76 17.61 -12.87
CA LEU A 55 -25.75 16.80 -13.55
C LEU A 55 -25.38 15.60 -12.68
N VAL A 56 -25.56 14.40 -13.21
CA VAL A 56 -25.19 13.14 -12.55
C VAL A 56 -23.93 12.61 -13.21
N HIS A 57 -22.84 12.48 -12.46
CA HIS A 57 -21.57 12.03 -13.05
C HIS A 57 -20.63 11.40 -12.02
N PHE A 58 -19.59 10.72 -12.51
CA PHE A 58 -18.54 10.13 -11.70
C PHE A 58 -17.28 11.01 -11.74
N LEU A 59 -16.41 10.78 -12.69
CA LEU A 59 -15.28 11.64 -13.03
C LEU A 59 -15.60 12.31 -14.37
N THR A 60 -15.22 13.56 -14.53
CA THR A 60 -15.44 14.30 -15.79
C THR A 60 -14.24 15.20 -16.06
N ASP A 61 -14.15 15.70 -17.30
CA ASP A 61 -13.17 16.69 -17.70
C ASP A 61 -13.88 17.96 -18.18
N GLY A 62 -13.61 19.07 -17.50
CA GLY A 62 -14.13 20.39 -17.84
C GLY A 62 -15.54 20.69 -17.36
N VAL A 63 -16.21 19.79 -16.62
CA VAL A 63 -17.56 20.00 -16.06
C VAL A 63 -17.46 20.80 -14.77
N GLY A 64 -18.11 21.96 -14.72
CA GLY A 64 -18.08 22.85 -13.54
C GLY A 64 -16.80 23.68 -13.43
N THR A 65 -15.92 23.62 -14.43
CA THR A 65 -14.72 24.48 -14.51
C THR A 65 -15.08 25.81 -15.21
N GLY A 66 -14.54 26.89 -14.72
CA GLY A 66 -14.70 28.22 -15.27
C GLY A 66 -14.22 29.24 -14.24
N ASP A 67 -13.77 30.42 -14.67
CA ASP A 67 -13.42 31.50 -13.76
C ASP A 67 -14.28 32.73 -14.11
N PRO A 68 -15.29 33.05 -13.30
CA PRO A 68 -15.79 32.32 -12.10
C PRO A 68 -16.48 30.98 -12.44
N PRO A 69 -16.50 30.00 -11.50
CA PRO A 69 -17.20 28.73 -11.72
C PRO A 69 -18.63 28.97 -12.18
N ARG A 70 -19.03 28.35 -13.29
CA ARG A 70 -20.40 28.48 -13.81
C ARG A 70 -21.32 27.61 -12.97
N THR A 71 -21.97 28.17 -11.96
CA THR A 71 -22.82 27.50 -10.95
C THR A 71 -24.30 27.39 -11.39
N TRP A 72 -24.57 27.16 -12.68
CA TRP A 72 -25.95 27.04 -13.16
C TRP A 72 -26.63 25.71 -12.79
N TYR A 73 -25.83 24.67 -12.51
CA TYR A 73 -26.31 23.32 -12.31
C TYR A 73 -25.85 22.75 -10.97
N ARG A 74 -26.70 21.93 -10.35
CA ARG A 74 -26.32 21.08 -9.24
C ARG A 74 -25.59 19.86 -9.77
N HIS A 75 -24.55 19.42 -9.07
CA HIS A 75 -23.77 18.24 -9.40
C HIS A 75 -24.09 17.14 -8.38
N ARG A 76 -24.57 16.00 -8.85
CA ARG A 76 -24.73 14.79 -8.05
C ARG A 76 -23.66 13.81 -8.44
N VAL A 77 -22.70 13.55 -7.54
CA VAL A 77 -21.47 12.85 -7.88
C VAL A 77 -21.26 11.62 -7.02
N PHE A 78 -20.65 10.60 -7.62
CA PHE A 78 -20.21 9.37 -6.93
C PHE A 78 -18.76 9.48 -6.44
N TYR A 79 -18.06 10.54 -6.86
CA TYR A 79 -16.68 10.84 -6.48
C TYR A 79 -16.43 12.34 -6.63
N VAL A 80 -15.79 12.96 -5.65
CA VAL A 80 -15.47 14.39 -5.71
C VAL A 80 -14.16 14.59 -6.47
N GLY A 81 -14.27 14.63 -7.79
CA GLY A 81 -13.16 14.86 -8.71
C GLY A 81 -12.66 16.31 -8.69
N ARG A 82 -11.56 16.54 -9.43
CA ARG A 82 -10.91 17.86 -9.52
C ARG A 82 -11.89 18.96 -9.99
N ASP A 83 -12.75 18.64 -10.96
CA ASP A 83 -13.66 19.59 -11.61
C ASP A 83 -14.68 20.20 -10.66
N VAL A 84 -15.20 19.40 -9.72
CA VAL A 84 -16.27 19.84 -8.82
C VAL A 84 -15.78 20.17 -7.41
N ARG A 85 -14.51 19.91 -7.11
CA ARG A 85 -13.96 20.13 -5.76
C ARG A 85 -14.06 21.59 -5.31
N ALA A 86 -13.78 22.52 -6.21
CA ALA A 86 -13.90 23.95 -5.94
C ALA A 86 -15.34 24.40 -5.67
N LEU A 87 -16.35 23.60 -6.09
CA LEU A 87 -17.76 23.87 -5.87
C LEU A 87 -18.29 23.27 -4.56
N GLY A 88 -17.52 22.40 -3.87
CA GLY A 88 -17.97 21.65 -2.70
C GLY A 88 -18.47 22.54 -1.55
N GLU A 89 -17.84 23.68 -1.30
CA GLU A 89 -18.24 24.63 -0.25
C GLU A 89 -19.46 25.48 -0.64
N SER A 90 -19.82 25.51 -1.91
CA SER A 90 -20.94 26.34 -2.42
C SER A 90 -22.33 25.71 -2.21
N GLY A 91 -22.40 24.43 -1.80
CA GLY A 91 -23.66 23.67 -1.72
C GLY A 91 -24.22 23.21 -3.06
N TRP A 92 -23.47 23.36 -4.15
CA TRP A 92 -23.87 22.90 -5.48
C TRP A 92 -23.49 21.45 -5.78
N VAL A 93 -22.67 20.82 -4.94
CA VAL A 93 -22.21 19.43 -5.10
C VAL A 93 -22.87 18.55 -4.03
N GLU A 94 -23.61 17.55 -4.49
CA GLU A 94 -24.24 16.50 -3.68
C GLU A 94 -23.43 15.21 -3.89
N TYR A 95 -22.62 14.82 -2.91
CA TYR A 95 -21.88 13.57 -2.95
C TYR A 95 -22.74 12.40 -2.49
N LEU A 96 -22.74 11.31 -3.24
CA LEU A 96 -23.39 10.05 -2.92
C LEU A 96 -22.38 9.03 -2.41
N PRO A 97 -22.34 8.73 -1.11
CA PRO A 97 -21.40 7.78 -0.53
C PRO A 97 -21.84 6.33 -0.79
N LEU A 98 -21.43 5.77 -1.90
CA LEU A 98 -21.69 4.37 -2.28
C LEU A 98 -20.53 3.80 -3.09
N SER A 99 -20.46 2.46 -3.15
CA SER A 99 -19.56 1.79 -4.09
C SER A 99 -19.99 2.14 -5.52
N LEU A 100 -19.02 2.46 -6.38
CA LEU A 100 -19.32 2.78 -7.78
C LEU A 100 -20.02 1.62 -8.50
N ALA A 101 -19.76 0.37 -8.08
CA ALA A 101 -20.42 -0.83 -8.59
C ALA A 101 -21.96 -0.80 -8.41
N ASP A 102 -22.45 -0.06 -7.42
CA ASP A 102 -23.88 0.02 -7.09
C ASP A 102 -24.61 1.13 -7.88
N ALA A 103 -23.87 2.09 -8.42
CA ALA A 103 -24.46 3.22 -9.16
C ALA A 103 -25.37 2.79 -10.33
N PRO A 104 -25.02 1.78 -11.16
CA PRO A 104 -25.92 1.27 -12.21
C PRO A 104 -27.27 0.77 -11.70
N THR A 105 -27.31 0.22 -10.48
CA THR A 105 -28.56 -0.25 -9.86
C THR A 105 -29.51 0.91 -9.56
N LEU A 106 -28.97 2.07 -9.14
CA LEU A 106 -29.79 3.28 -8.89
C LEU A 106 -30.46 3.80 -10.16
N PHE A 107 -29.81 3.63 -11.31
CA PHE A 107 -30.38 3.99 -12.61
C PHE A 107 -31.46 3.00 -13.04
N ARG A 108 -31.19 1.70 -12.96
CA ARG A 108 -32.10 0.62 -13.39
C ARG A 108 -33.38 0.56 -12.57
N ASN A 109 -33.31 0.77 -11.27
CA ASN A 109 -34.47 0.72 -10.38
C ASN A 109 -35.21 2.06 -10.25
N GLY A 110 -34.74 3.12 -10.93
CA GLY A 110 -35.36 4.43 -10.96
C GLY A 110 -35.19 5.25 -9.69
N GLN A 111 -34.30 4.89 -8.76
CA GLN A 111 -33.97 5.74 -7.61
C GLN A 111 -33.29 7.05 -8.07
N ILE A 112 -32.48 6.95 -9.11
CA ILE A 112 -31.95 8.10 -9.85
C ILE A 112 -32.44 7.98 -11.30
N PRO A 113 -33.67 8.43 -11.60
CA PRO A 113 -34.18 8.41 -12.97
C PRO A 113 -33.37 9.41 -13.81
N LEU A 114 -32.88 8.97 -14.96
CA LEU A 114 -32.12 9.82 -15.87
C LEU A 114 -33.02 10.27 -17.03
N ASP A 115 -33.15 11.59 -17.20
CA ASP A 115 -33.92 12.17 -18.30
C ASP A 115 -33.11 12.19 -19.57
N VAL A 116 -31.82 12.58 -19.50
CA VAL A 116 -30.90 12.64 -20.62
C VAL A 116 -29.58 12.00 -20.24
N ALA A 117 -28.98 11.20 -21.13
CA ALA A 117 -27.60 10.78 -21.05
C ALA A 117 -26.81 11.42 -22.19
N MET A 118 -25.76 12.17 -21.84
CA MET A 118 -24.77 12.74 -22.74
C MET A 118 -23.53 11.86 -22.72
N ILE A 119 -23.20 11.23 -23.87
CA ILE A 119 -22.09 10.27 -23.95
C ILE A 119 -21.20 10.56 -25.16
N GLN A 120 -20.04 9.93 -25.23
CA GLN A 120 -19.20 9.92 -26.41
C GLN A 120 -19.03 8.47 -26.90
N VAL A 121 -19.07 8.25 -28.21
CA VAL A 121 -19.02 6.92 -28.83
C VAL A 121 -18.12 6.91 -30.07
N ALA A 122 -17.60 5.76 -30.43
CA ALA A 122 -17.01 5.54 -31.74
C ALA A 122 -18.11 5.60 -32.85
N PRO A 123 -17.76 5.85 -34.11
CA PRO A 123 -18.72 5.78 -35.21
C PRO A 123 -19.45 4.42 -35.23
N PRO A 124 -20.75 4.44 -35.55
CA PRO A 124 -21.55 3.22 -35.64
C PRO A 124 -20.93 2.15 -36.52
N ASP A 125 -20.96 0.91 -36.03
CA ASP A 125 -20.50 -0.26 -36.74
C ASP A 125 -21.60 -0.85 -37.66
N PRO A 126 -21.24 -1.67 -38.66
CA PRO A 126 -22.20 -2.29 -39.58
C PRO A 126 -23.25 -3.19 -38.87
N ASP A 127 -22.96 -3.67 -37.67
CA ASP A 127 -23.89 -4.49 -36.87
C ASP A 127 -24.99 -3.67 -36.18
N GLY A 128 -25.00 -2.35 -36.35
CA GLY A 128 -25.97 -1.45 -35.75
C GLY A 128 -25.72 -1.11 -34.29
N THR A 129 -24.45 -1.22 -33.85
CA THR A 129 -24.01 -0.84 -32.50
C THR A 129 -22.99 0.31 -32.54
N CYS A 130 -22.79 0.98 -31.43
CA CYS A 130 -21.70 1.90 -31.17
C CYS A 130 -20.84 1.42 -30.00
N SER A 131 -19.53 1.47 -30.13
CA SER A 131 -18.62 1.27 -29.00
C SER A 131 -18.62 2.51 -28.10
N LEU A 132 -18.72 2.30 -26.78
CA LEU A 132 -18.49 3.33 -25.76
C LEU A 132 -16.98 3.64 -25.58
N GLY A 133 -16.13 2.89 -26.32
CA GLY A 133 -14.71 3.10 -26.31
C GLY A 133 -14.07 2.89 -24.95
N ILE A 134 -13.38 3.92 -24.50
CA ILE A 134 -12.58 3.89 -23.27
C ILE A 134 -13.37 4.13 -21.98
N SER A 135 -14.70 4.24 -22.02
CA SER A 135 -15.51 4.53 -20.82
C SER A 135 -16.87 3.81 -20.87
N VAL A 136 -16.84 2.54 -20.44
CA VAL A 136 -18.04 1.69 -20.37
C VAL A 136 -18.70 1.81 -19.00
N ASP A 137 -17.97 1.70 -17.95
CA ASP A 137 -18.23 1.94 -16.52
C ASP A 137 -19.73 2.06 -16.13
N VAL A 138 -20.14 3.17 -15.53
CA VAL A 138 -21.55 3.52 -15.26
C VAL A 138 -22.25 4.08 -16.51
N THR A 139 -21.47 4.46 -17.53
CA THR A 139 -21.95 5.10 -18.77
C THR A 139 -22.89 4.17 -19.53
N LYS A 140 -22.57 2.88 -19.61
CA LYS A 140 -23.45 1.92 -20.29
C LYS A 140 -24.82 1.80 -19.64
N ALA A 141 -24.88 1.68 -18.32
CA ALA A 141 -26.14 1.63 -17.59
C ALA A 141 -26.94 2.93 -17.77
N ALA A 142 -26.29 4.09 -17.68
CA ALA A 142 -26.92 5.38 -17.93
C ALA A 142 -27.49 5.47 -19.35
N ALA A 143 -26.73 5.09 -20.38
CA ALA A 143 -27.19 5.09 -21.77
C ALA A 143 -28.37 4.14 -22.02
N LEU A 144 -28.42 2.99 -21.34
CA LEU A 144 -29.50 2.03 -21.49
C LEU A 144 -30.78 2.40 -20.74
N THR A 145 -30.69 3.19 -19.68
CA THR A 145 -31.82 3.52 -18.79
C THR A 145 -32.37 4.94 -18.99
N ALA A 146 -31.54 5.90 -19.43
CA ALA A 146 -31.99 7.26 -19.66
C ALA A 146 -33.16 7.33 -20.66
N ARG A 147 -34.09 8.26 -20.44
CA ARG A 147 -35.22 8.50 -21.35
C ARG A 147 -34.75 8.88 -22.76
N THR A 148 -33.74 9.75 -22.85
CA THR A 148 -33.16 10.23 -24.10
C THR A 148 -31.62 10.09 -24.05
N VAL A 149 -31.02 9.58 -25.10
CA VAL A 149 -29.55 9.52 -25.22
C VAL A 149 -29.12 10.43 -26.36
N ILE A 150 -28.17 11.32 -26.10
CA ILE A 150 -27.49 12.13 -27.12
C ILE A 150 -26.01 11.81 -27.06
N ALA A 151 -25.38 11.66 -28.23
CA ALA A 151 -24.00 11.18 -28.28
C ALA A 151 -23.12 12.02 -29.20
N GLU A 152 -21.93 12.36 -28.74
CA GLU A 152 -20.84 12.74 -29.65
C GLU A 152 -20.33 11.50 -30.37
N VAL A 153 -20.28 11.55 -31.70
CA VAL A 153 -19.63 10.54 -32.54
C VAL A 153 -18.23 11.01 -32.88
N ASN A 154 -17.24 10.35 -32.34
CA ASN A 154 -15.85 10.73 -32.48
C ASN A 154 -15.04 9.60 -33.17
N PRO A 155 -14.51 9.81 -34.38
CA PRO A 155 -13.62 8.84 -35.03
C PRO A 155 -12.33 8.54 -34.27
N ALA A 156 -11.92 9.43 -33.36
CA ALA A 156 -10.76 9.22 -32.51
C ALA A 156 -11.03 8.33 -31.28
N MET A 157 -12.33 8.00 -31.00
CA MET A 157 -12.71 7.08 -29.92
C MET A 157 -12.41 5.64 -30.35
N PRO A 158 -11.58 4.88 -29.60
CA PRO A 158 -11.27 3.49 -29.97
C PRO A 158 -12.50 2.57 -29.87
N ARG A 159 -12.47 1.51 -30.64
CA ARG A 159 -13.43 0.39 -30.54
C ARG A 159 -12.85 -0.64 -29.59
N THR A 160 -13.51 -0.85 -28.49
CA THR A 160 -13.03 -1.79 -27.46
C THR A 160 -13.81 -3.10 -27.49
N ALA A 161 -13.12 -4.20 -27.21
CA ALA A 161 -13.74 -5.51 -27.03
C ALA A 161 -14.48 -5.62 -25.68
N GLY A 162 -15.10 -6.76 -25.42
CA GLY A 162 -15.89 -6.98 -24.21
C GLY A 162 -17.34 -6.53 -24.37
N ASP A 163 -17.97 -6.15 -23.26
CA ASP A 163 -19.37 -5.68 -23.24
C ASP A 163 -19.44 -4.14 -23.34
N SER A 164 -18.78 -3.55 -24.32
CA SER A 164 -18.57 -2.12 -24.52
C SER A 164 -19.57 -1.42 -25.46
N ARG A 165 -20.52 -2.16 -26.00
CA ARG A 165 -21.38 -1.66 -27.08
C ARG A 165 -22.79 -1.33 -26.64
N ILE A 166 -23.42 -0.36 -27.31
CA ILE A 166 -24.84 -0.02 -27.19
C ILE A 166 -25.49 0.03 -28.58
N PRO A 167 -26.81 -0.30 -28.69
CA PRO A 167 -27.52 -0.21 -29.96
C PRO A 167 -27.62 1.23 -30.47
N VAL A 168 -27.37 1.47 -31.76
CA VAL A 168 -27.55 2.78 -32.42
C VAL A 168 -28.96 3.31 -32.25
N GLY A 169 -29.97 2.42 -32.19
CA GLY A 169 -31.37 2.79 -31.93
C GLY A 169 -31.65 3.44 -30.58
N ARG A 170 -30.73 3.29 -29.60
CA ARG A 170 -30.86 3.97 -28.29
C ARG A 170 -30.51 5.45 -28.34
N ILE A 171 -29.73 5.89 -29.33
CA ILE A 171 -29.24 7.25 -29.45
C ILE A 171 -30.24 8.05 -30.29
N ALA A 172 -30.83 9.05 -29.68
CA ALA A 172 -31.83 9.89 -30.32
C ALA A 172 -31.21 10.93 -31.27
N ARG A 173 -30.06 11.51 -30.90
CA ARG A 173 -29.32 12.51 -31.67
C ARG A 173 -27.83 12.28 -31.58
N PHE A 174 -27.14 12.52 -32.68
CA PHE A 174 -25.69 12.43 -32.80
C PHE A 174 -25.11 13.82 -33.05
N VAL A 175 -23.92 14.07 -32.49
CA VAL A 175 -23.11 15.26 -32.76
C VAL A 175 -21.78 14.78 -33.32
N ALA A 176 -21.52 15.06 -34.59
CA ALA A 176 -20.25 14.67 -35.21
C ALA A 176 -19.13 15.60 -34.71
N VAL A 177 -18.09 15.00 -34.10
CA VAL A 177 -16.90 15.71 -33.62
C VAL A 177 -15.64 15.09 -34.23
N GLN A 178 -14.58 15.88 -34.33
CA GLN A 178 -13.26 15.45 -34.81
C GLN A 178 -12.16 15.94 -33.86
N THR A 179 -12.50 15.99 -32.58
CA THR A 179 -11.56 16.39 -31.53
C THR A 179 -10.80 15.20 -31.00
N PRO A 180 -9.53 15.36 -30.59
CA PRO A 180 -8.85 14.31 -29.86
C PRO A 180 -9.64 13.89 -28.62
N VAL A 181 -9.63 12.60 -28.31
CA VAL A 181 -10.10 12.10 -27.01
C VAL A 181 -9.24 12.71 -25.92
N VAL A 182 -9.83 13.05 -24.78
CA VAL A 182 -9.11 13.67 -23.66
C VAL A 182 -7.94 12.79 -23.24
N GLU A 183 -6.77 13.39 -23.11
CA GLU A 183 -5.58 12.73 -22.61
C GLU A 183 -5.35 13.06 -21.13
N TYR A 184 -4.88 12.06 -20.40
CA TYR A 184 -4.57 12.19 -18.99
C TYR A 184 -3.27 11.49 -18.64
N LEU A 185 -2.37 12.20 -18.00
CA LEU A 185 -1.16 11.67 -17.39
C LEU A 185 -1.12 12.06 -15.92
N HIS A 186 -0.66 11.15 -15.11
CA HIS A 186 -0.37 11.48 -13.72
C HIS A 186 0.85 12.41 -13.64
N ASP A 187 0.79 13.37 -12.71
CA ASP A 187 1.96 14.18 -12.37
C ASP A 187 3.11 13.29 -11.88
N PRO A 188 4.36 13.71 -12.08
CA PRO A 188 5.51 13.02 -11.53
C PRO A 188 5.38 12.82 -10.02
N VAL A 189 5.85 11.68 -9.53
CA VAL A 189 5.79 11.33 -8.11
C VAL A 189 7.03 11.81 -7.35
N GLY A 190 6.85 12.18 -6.08
CA GLY A 190 7.96 12.46 -5.17
C GLY A 190 8.55 11.17 -4.58
N GLU A 191 9.65 11.33 -3.81
CA GLU A 191 10.40 10.21 -3.21
C GLU A 191 9.53 9.26 -2.36
N ALA A 192 8.61 9.80 -1.57
CA ALA A 192 7.71 8.99 -0.74
C ALA A 192 6.86 8.04 -1.59
N ALA A 193 6.22 8.56 -2.65
CA ALA A 193 5.40 7.76 -3.54
C ALA A 193 6.22 6.71 -4.31
N GLU A 194 7.43 7.08 -4.74
CA GLU A 194 8.38 6.17 -5.38
C GLU A 194 8.79 5.03 -4.45
N GLN A 195 9.08 5.34 -3.18
CA GLN A 195 9.44 4.32 -2.20
C GLN A 195 8.28 3.37 -1.90
N ILE A 196 7.06 3.89 -1.76
CA ILE A 196 5.85 3.08 -1.56
C ILE A 196 5.63 2.16 -2.77
N ALA A 197 5.75 2.67 -3.99
CA ALA A 197 5.62 1.90 -5.22
C ALA A 197 6.59 0.71 -5.28
N ARG A 198 7.84 0.91 -4.86
CA ARG A 198 8.85 -0.16 -4.74
C ARG A 198 8.48 -1.21 -3.70
N TYR A 199 7.93 -0.80 -2.55
CA TYR A 199 7.46 -1.76 -1.55
C TYR A 199 6.33 -2.64 -2.10
N ILE A 200 5.35 -2.03 -2.77
CA ILE A 200 4.23 -2.78 -3.36
C ILE A 200 4.73 -3.75 -4.43
N ALA A 201 5.59 -3.28 -5.36
CA ALA A 201 6.11 -4.11 -6.45
C ALA A 201 6.83 -5.38 -5.98
N ARG A 202 7.42 -5.38 -4.77
CA ARG A 202 8.05 -6.57 -4.18
C ARG A 202 7.06 -7.63 -3.73
N LEU A 203 5.82 -7.23 -3.40
CA LEU A 203 4.77 -8.15 -2.99
C LEU A 203 4.07 -8.80 -4.19
N VAL A 204 4.21 -8.23 -5.38
CA VAL A 204 3.61 -8.79 -6.60
C VAL A 204 4.44 -9.96 -7.10
N ASP A 205 3.85 -11.13 -7.21
CA ASP A 205 4.46 -12.33 -7.76
C ASP A 205 4.25 -12.45 -9.28
N ASP A 206 5.00 -13.34 -9.92
CA ASP A 206 4.72 -13.77 -11.29
C ASP A 206 3.31 -14.37 -11.38
N ARG A 207 2.63 -14.15 -12.50
CA ARG A 207 1.27 -14.60 -12.79
C ARG A 207 0.18 -14.02 -11.87
N SER A 208 0.48 -12.89 -11.19
CA SER A 208 -0.54 -12.15 -10.46
C SER A 208 -1.50 -11.46 -11.42
N THR A 209 -2.76 -11.33 -10.99
CA THR A 209 -3.74 -10.45 -11.62
C THR A 209 -3.79 -9.14 -10.85
N LEU A 210 -3.67 -8.00 -11.52
CA LEU A 210 -3.53 -6.69 -10.90
C LEU A 210 -4.80 -5.86 -11.01
N GLN A 211 -5.22 -5.27 -9.90
CA GLN A 211 -6.05 -4.07 -9.88
C GLN A 211 -5.21 -2.90 -9.43
N VAL A 212 -5.28 -1.82 -10.18
CA VAL A 212 -4.52 -0.60 -9.95
C VAL A 212 -5.50 0.54 -9.75
N GLY A 213 -5.69 0.98 -8.51
CA GLY A 213 -6.60 2.07 -8.19
C GLY A 213 -6.16 3.41 -8.81
N LEU A 214 -7.11 4.33 -8.89
CA LEU A 214 -6.80 5.72 -9.23
C LEU A 214 -5.86 6.31 -8.18
N GLY A 215 -4.69 6.76 -8.63
CA GLY A 215 -3.71 7.36 -7.75
C GLY A 215 -2.30 7.32 -8.32
N ARG A 216 -1.46 8.26 -7.89
CA ARG A 216 -0.08 8.36 -8.38
C ARG A 216 0.79 7.18 -7.96
N VAL A 217 0.61 6.70 -6.72
CA VAL A 217 1.39 5.57 -6.18
C VAL A 217 1.05 4.25 -6.89
N PRO A 218 -0.24 3.82 -6.99
CA PRO A 218 -0.59 2.64 -7.75
C PRO A 218 -0.09 2.68 -9.19
N ASN A 219 -0.19 3.83 -9.84
CA ASN A 219 0.29 4.03 -11.21
C ASN A 219 1.83 3.88 -11.30
N GLN A 220 2.58 4.46 -10.36
CA GLN A 220 4.04 4.36 -10.31
C GLN A 220 4.54 2.94 -10.03
N MET A 221 3.79 2.13 -9.29
CA MET A 221 4.12 0.74 -9.01
C MET A 221 4.34 -0.07 -10.30
N LEU A 222 3.53 0.19 -11.34
CA LEU A 222 3.61 -0.53 -12.61
C LEU A 222 5.00 -0.43 -13.25
N ALA A 223 5.67 0.71 -13.13
CA ALA A 223 7.03 0.92 -13.65
C ALA A 223 8.08 -0.01 -13.00
N HIS A 224 7.80 -0.53 -11.80
CA HIS A 224 8.69 -1.44 -11.08
C HIS A 224 8.41 -2.93 -11.31
N LEU A 225 7.47 -3.28 -12.19
CA LEU A 225 7.08 -4.67 -12.47
C LEU A 225 7.73 -5.26 -13.72
N THR A 226 8.67 -4.56 -14.35
CA THR A 226 9.31 -4.98 -15.62
C THR A 226 10.07 -6.30 -15.54
N ASN A 227 10.39 -6.77 -14.33
CA ASN A 227 11.05 -8.05 -14.07
C ASN A 227 10.06 -9.20 -13.77
N ARG A 228 8.75 -8.94 -13.79
CA ARG A 228 7.70 -9.95 -13.58
C ARG A 228 7.31 -10.59 -14.91
N ARG A 229 6.60 -11.73 -14.82
CA ARG A 229 6.19 -12.52 -15.98
C ARG A 229 4.75 -13.01 -15.83
N GLY A 230 4.03 -13.00 -16.93
CA GLY A 230 2.70 -13.62 -17.00
C GLY A 230 1.62 -12.86 -16.25
N LEU A 231 1.79 -11.55 -16.01
CA LEU A 231 0.78 -10.75 -15.34
C LEU A 231 -0.49 -10.65 -16.17
N ALA A 232 -1.62 -10.55 -15.48
CA ALA A 232 -2.93 -10.18 -16.01
C ALA A 232 -3.43 -8.90 -15.32
N ILE A 233 -4.45 -8.27 -15.88
CA ILE A 233 -5.08 -7.08 -15.29
C ILE A 233 -6.57 -7.31 -15.21
N HIS A 234 -7.14 -7.10 -14.02
CA HIS A 234 -8.57 -6.99 -13.78
C HIS A 234 -8.78 -5.77 -12.88
N SER A 235 -9.09 -4.64 -13.50
CA SER A 235 -9.09 -3.32 -12.83
C SER A 235 -10.27 -2.49 -13.29
N ASP A 236 -10.76 -1.62 -12.45
CA ASP A 236 -11.71 -0.59 -12.84
C ASP A 236 -11.14 0.34 -13.92
N VAL A 237 -9.89 0.77 -13.76
CA VAL A 237 -9.19 1.64 -14.70
C VAL A 237 -7.89 0.99 -15.19
N ILE A 238 -7.51 1.28 -16.42
CA ILE A 238 -6.16 1.08 -16.93
C ILE A 238 -5.54 2.42 -17.31
N THR A 239 -4.23 2.52 -17.11
CA THR A 239 -3.47 3.77 -17.27
C THR A 239 -2.25 3.58 -18.16
N GLU A 240 -1.61 4.67 -18.54
CA GLU A 240 -0.50 4.71 -19.51
C GLU A 240 0.61 3.67 -19.28
N PRO A 241 1.13 3.38 -18.06
CA PRO A 241 2.20 2.41 -17.84
C PRO A 241 1.84 0.96 -18.25
N VAL A 242 0.57 0.63 -18.44
CA VAL A 242 0.16 -0.68 -18.96
C VAL A 242 0.72 -0.91 -20.35
N VAL A 243 0.85 0.15 -21.16
CA VAL A 243 1.42 0.08 -22.52
C VAL A 243 2.85 -0.48 -22.48
N ASP A 244 3.67 0.02 -21.54
CA ASP A 244 5.06 -0.42 -21.42
C ASP A 244 5.18 -1.86 -20.93
N LEU A 245 4.31 -2.29 -20.01
CA LEU A 245 4.28 -3.67 -19.51
C LEU A 245 3.82 -4.67 -20.59
N VAL A 246 2.88 -4.27 -21.44
CA VAL A 246 2.44 -5.10 -22.58
C VAL A 246 3.55 -5.17 -23.63
N ALA A 247 4.17 -4.03 -23.97
CA ALA A 247 5.28 -3.97 -24.93
C ALA A 247 6.50 -4.79 -24.45
N ALA A 248 6.77 -4.80 -23.15
CA ALA A 248 7.85 -5.59 -22.55
C ALA A 248 7.51 -7.10 -22.39
N GLY A 249 6.29 -7.53 -22.74
CA GLY A 249 5.86 -8.92 -22.57
C GLY A 249 5.67 -9.36 -21.12
N VAL A 250 5.51 -8.42 -20.20
CA VAL A 250 5.24 -8.66 -18.78
C VAL A 250 3.77 -9.01 -18.56
N VAL A 251 2.85 -8.24 -19.16
CA VAL A 251 1.42 -8.51 -19.21
C VAL A 251 1.13 -9.36 -20.44
N THR A 252 0.87 -10.63 -20.21
CA THR A 252 0.53 -11.61 -21.25
C THR A 252 -0.84 -12.27 -21.03
N GLY A 253 -1.41 -12.09 -19.85
CA GLY A 253 -2.78 -12.50 -19.53
C GLY A 253 -3.82 -11.50 -20.04
N PRO A 254 -5.13 -11.79 -19.79
CA PRO A 254 -6.21 -10.91 -20.18
C PRO A 254 -6.12 -9.55 -19.45
N VAL A 255 -6.60 -8.51 -20.10
CA VAL A 255 -6.78 -7.17 -19.53
C VAL A 255 -8.27 -6.84 -19.52
N VAL A 256 -8.88 -6.87 -18.35
CA VAL A 256 -10.29 -6.52 -18.14
C VAL A 256 -10.35 -5.17 -17.44
N ALA A 257 -11.12 -4.23 -18.00
CA ALA A 257 -11.27 -2.88 -17.45
C ALA A 257 -12.68 -2.32 -17.63
N SER A 258 -13.00 -1.25 -16.92
CA SER A 258 -14.22 -0.47 -17.13
C SER A 258 -13.96 0.83 -17.90
N TRP A 259 -12.81 1.46 -17.63
CA TRP A 259 -12.39 2.65 -18.38
C TRP A 259 -10.86 2.72 -18.50
N ALA A 260 -10.40 3.60 -19.41
CA ALA A 260 -8.98 3.89 -19.60
C ALA A 260 -8.72 5.40 -19.45
N MET A 261 -7.58 5.73 -18.83
CA MET A 261 -7.09 7.10 -18.69
C MET A 261 -5.60 7.14 -19.07
N GLY A 262 -5.28 7.73 -20.19
CA GLY A 262 -3.92 7.79 -20.70
C GLY A 262 -3.79 8.76 -21.86
N THR A 263 -2.78 8.55 -22.69
CA THR A 263 -2.58 9.30 -23.93
C THR A 263 -3.09 8.52 -25.13
N ARG A 264 -2.98 9.12 -26.30
CA ARG A 264 -3.27 8.46 -27.57
C ARG A 264 -2.57 7.10 -27.71
N ARG A 265 -1.40 6.93 -27.12
CA ARG A 265 -0.63 5.68 -27.14
C ARG A 265 -1.39 4.53 -26.47
N LEU A 266 -2.05 4.78 -25.32
CA LEU A 266 -2.91 3.79 -24.66
C LEU A 266 -4.17 3.54 -25.48
N TYR A 267 -4.77 4.59 -26.06
CA TYR A 267 -6.00 4.47 -26.83
C TYR A 267 -5.80 3.70 -28.13
N ASP A 268 -4.66 3.90 -28.80
CA ASP A 268 -4.28 3.12 -29.97
C ASP A 268 -3.99 1.65 -29.63
N LEU A 269 -3.49 1.37 -28.43
CA LEU A 269 -3.23 -0.01 -27.98
C LEU A 269 -4.53 -0.80 -27.75
N VAL A 270 -5.57 -0.14 -27.24
CA VAL A 270 -6.85 -0.82 -26.92
C VAL A 270 -7.82 -0.84 -28.08
N ASP A 271 -7.52 -0.13 -29.20
CA ASP A 271 -8.39 -0.08 -30.37
C ASP A 271 -8.39 -1.41 -31.11
N ASP A 272 -9.55 -2.03 -31.19
CA ASP A 272 -9.80 -3.35 -31.83
C ASP A 272 -8.87 -4.49 -31.35
N ASP A 273 -8.23 -4.37 -30.17
CA ASP A 273 -7.40 -5.43 -29.60
C ASP A 273 -8.23 -6.31 -28.65
N PRO A 274 -8.46 -7.60 -28.97
CA PRO A 274 -9.30 -8.51 -28.18
C PRO A 274 -8.71 -8.85 -26.80
N ARG A 275 -7.43 -8.54 -26.54
CA ARG A 275 -6.82 -8.73 -25.23
C ARG A 275 -7.38 -7.78 -24.19
N PHE A 276 -7.91 -6.64 -24.62
CA PHE A 276 -8.45 -5.57 -23.78
C PHE A 276 -9.98 -5.59 -23.81
N ALA A 277 -10.57 -6.27 -22.83
CA ALA A 277 -12.01 -6.38 -22.72
C ALA A 277 -12.58 -5.33 -21.75
N PHE A 278 -13.39 -4.41 -22.27
CA PHE A 278 -14.06 -3.39 -21.46
C PHE A 278 -15.47 -3.82 -21.10
N HIS A 279 -15.80 -3.69 -19.82
CA HIS A 279 -17.07 -4.12 -19.27
C HIS A 279 -17.71 -3.05 -18.36
N PRO A 280 -19.03 -3.11 -18.14
CA PRO A 280 -19.71 -2.29 -17.14
C PRO A 280 -19.09 -2.46 -15.74
N ILE A 281 -19.17 -1.40 -14.94
CA ILE A 281 -18.50 -1.38 -13.63
C ILE A 281 -19.03 -2.46 -12.68
N GLU A 282 -20.32 -2.80 -12.74
CA GLU A 282 -20.91 -3.85 -11.93
C GLU A 282 -20.39 -5.24 -12.22
N TYR A 283 -19.86 -5.49 -13.41
CA TYR A 283 -19.15 -6.73 -13.76
C TYR A 283 -17.72 -6.72 -13.26
N VAL A 284 -17.00 -5.64 -13.55
CA VAL A 284 -15.57 -5.53 -13.18
C VAL A 284 -15.38 -5.51 -11.67
N CYS A 285 -16.32 -4.91 -10.95
CA CYS A 285 -16.29 -4.80 -9.49
C CYS A 285 -17.16 -5.84 -8.78
N ASP A 286 -17.64 -6.88 -9.47
CA ASP A 286 -18.31 -8.00 -8.81
C ASP A 286 -17.26 -8.80 -8.00
N PRO A 287 -17.39 -8.88 -6.66
CA PRO A 287 -16.43 -9.60 -5.83
C PRO A 287 -16.25 -11.08 -6.23
N VAL A 288 -17.26 -11.72 -6.81
CA VAL A 288 -17.16 -13.10 -7.30
C VAL A 288 -16.29 -13.16 -8.55
N VAL A 289 -16.47 -12.23 -9.49
CA VAL A 289 -15.64 -12.12 -10.69
C VAL A 289 -14.19 -11.78 -10.31
N ILE A 290 -14.00 -10.84 -9.40
CA ILE A 290 -12.66 -10.47 -8.88
C ILE A 290 -11.98 -11.70 -8.25
N ALA A 291 -12.69 -12.44 -7.38
CA ALA A 291 -12.17 -13.61 -6.67
C ALA A 291 -11.84 -14.78 -7.60
N SER A 292 -12.44 -14.85 -8.79
CA SER A 292 -12.13 -15.89 -9.79
C SER A 292 -10.74 -15.75 -10.42
N ASN A 293 -10.10 -14.59 -10.26
CA ASN A 293 -8.73 -14.35 -10.71
C ASN A 293 -7.75 -14.86 -9.64
N GLU A 294 -6.84 -15.75 -10.01
CA GLU A 294 -5.79 -16.21 -9.10
C GLU A 294 -4.80 -15.10 -8.77
N ARG A 295 -4.30 -15.07 -7.53
CA ARG A 295 -3.32 -14.09 -7.05
C ARG A 295 -3.74 -12.65 -7.35
N MET A 296 -4.99 -12.35 -7.08
CA MET A 296 -5.53 -11.00 -7.27
C MET A 296 -4.87 -10.02 -6.30
N VAL A 297 -4.16 -9.05 -6.81
CA VAL A 297 -3.51 -7.98 -6.03
C VAL A 297 -4.30 -6.70 -6.24
N SER A 298 -5.01 -6.26 -5.21
CA SER A 298 -5.72 -4.99 -5.19
C SER A 298 -4.89 -3.92 -4.50
N VAL A 299 -4.67 -2.78 -5.15
CA VAL A 299 -3.91 -1.65 -4.61
C VAL A 299 -4.77 -0.41 -4.60
N THR A 300 -5.08 0.10 -3.40
CA THR A 300 -5.89 1.30 -3.19
C THR A 300 -5.08 2.37 -2.47
N GLN A 301 -5.05 3.59 -3.02
CA GLN A 301 -4.47 4.73 -2.34
C GLN A 301 -5.48 5.33 -1.36
N ALA A 302 -5.08 5.48 -0.09
CA ALA A 302 -5.88 6.06 0.98
C ALA A 302 -5.39 7.45 1.39
N PHE A 303 -6.21 8.15 2.18
CA PHE A 303 -5.87 9.44 2.78
C PHE A 303 -5.56 9.33 4.27
N ALA A 304 -6.21 8.40 4.97
CA ALA A 304 -5.93 8.12 6.38
C ALA A 304 -6.19 6.64 6.71
N VAL A 305 -5.46 6.14 7.72
CA VAL A 305 -5.65 4.81 8.31
C VAL A 305 -5.53 4.94 9.83
N ASP A 306 -6.52 4.43 10.58
CA ASP A 306 -6.42 4.40 12.04
C ASP A 306 -5.62 3.20 12.56
N LEU A 307 -5.23 3.24 13.85
CA LEU A 307 -4.42 2.19 14.46
C LEU A 307 -5.11 0.83 14.56
N THR A 308 -6.40 0.72 14.24
CA THR A 308 -7.11 -0.55 14.12
C THR A 308 -7.12 -1.11 12.70
N GLY A 309 -6.76 -0.28 11.71
CA GLY A 309 -6.72 -0.61 10.28
C GLY A 309 -7.96 -0.18 9.50
N GLN A 310 -8.82 0.70 10.03
CA GLN A 310 -9.90 1.33 9.26
C GLN A 310 -9.32 2.36 8.30
N VAL A 311 -9.88 2.45 7.10
CA VAL A 311 -9.31 3.23 5.99
C VAL A 311 -10.30 4.28 5.48
N CYS A 312 -9.82 5.51 5.35
CA CYS A 312 -10.54 6.61 4.70
C CYS A 312 -9.97 6.90 3.30
N THR A 313 -10.87 6.94 2.29
CA THR A 313 -10.54 7.32 0.90
C THR A 313 -11.37 8.50 0.40
N GLU A 314 -12.20 9.09 1.28
CA GLU A 314 -13.17 10.11 0.91
C GLU A 314 -12.71 11.53 1.29
N SER A 315 -12.10 11.66 2.47
CA SER A 315 -11.73 12.97 3.02
C SER A 315 -10.21 13.10 3.18
N LEU A 316 -9.70 14.26 2.80
CA LEU A 316 -8.31 14.64 2.97
C LEU A 316 -8.25 15.94 3.78
N ASP A 317 -7.54 15.92 4.91
CA ASP A 317 -7.40 17.06 5.80
C ASP A 317 -8.72 17.70 6.26
N GLY A 318 -9.75 16.86 6.47
CA GLY A 318 -11.08 17.28 6.94
C GLY A 318 -12.04 17.77 5.85
N ALA A 319 -11.58 17.84 4.60
CA ALA A 319 -12.42 18.21 3.46
C ALA A 319 -12.75 16.98 2.59
N LEU A 320 -13.94 16.93 2.04
CA LEU A 320 -14.32 15.89 1.08
C LEU A 320 -13.47 16.04 -0.20
N TYR A 321 -12.74 14.99 -0.57
CA TYR A 321 -11.71 15.04 -1.61
C TYR A 321 -11.82 13.94 -2.66
N GLY A 322 -12.41 12.81 -2.32
CA GLY A 322 -12.50 11.61 -3.15
C GLY A 322 -13.85 10.94 -3.07
N GLY A 323 -13.87 9.66 -2.81
CA GLY A 323 -15.08 8.85 -2.65
C GLY A 323 -14.75 7.40 -2.28
N ILE A 324 -15.77 6.61 -1.99
CA ILE A 324 -15.64 5.17 -1.72
C ILE A 324 -15.09 4.46 -2.96
N SER A 325 -15.56 4.85 -4.15
CA SER A 325 -15.13 4.31 -5.43
C SER A 325 -15.29 2.77 -5.51
N THR A 326 -14.28 2.07 -5.98
CA THR A 326 -14.28 0.61 -6.23
C THR A 326 -13.50 -0.18 -5.19
N GLY A 327 -12.72 0.51 -4.34
CA GLY A 327 -11.79 -0.09 -3.39
C GLY A 327 -12.37 -1.21 -2.52
N PRO A 328 -13.53 -1.03 -1.85
CA PRO A 328 -14.12 -2.08 -1.01
C PRO A 328 -14.44 -3.38 -1.76
N ALA A 329 -14.94 -3.28 -2.99
CA ALA A 329 -15.27 -4.44 -3.81
C ALA A 329 -14.00 -5.22 -4.19
N PHE A 330 -12.97 -4.51 -4.66
CA PHE A 330 -11.69 -5.12 -5.01
C PHE A 330 -10.98 -5.73 -3.80
N HIS A 331 -10.98 -5.07 -2.65
CA HIS A 331 -10.41 -5.64 -1.43
C HIS A 331 -11.08 -6.95 -1.05
N ARG A 332 -12.42 -7.01 -1.02
CA ARG A 332 -13.17 -8.23 -0.71
C ARG A 332 -12.93 -9.33 -1.72
N GLY A 333 -12.93 -9.01 -3.01
CA GLY A 333 -12.64 -9.96 -4.07
C GLY A 333 -11.21 -10.50 -3.99
N ALA A 334 -10.22 -9.63 -3.76
CA ALA A 334 -8.83 -10.03 -3.59
C ALA A 334 -8.61 -10.93 -2.36
N LEU A 335 -9.30 -10.65 -1.24
CA LEU A 335 -9.28 -11.50 -0.05
C LEU A 335 -9.83 -12.91 -0.31
N ALA A 336 -10.81 -13.04 -1.18
CA ALA A 336 -11.42 -14.30 -1.55
C ALA A 336 -10.66 -15.04 -2.68
N SER A 337 -9.77 -14.35 -3.40
CA SER A 337 -8.93 -14.93 -4.45
C SER A 337 -7.86 -15.85 -3.88
N PRO A 338 -7.61 -17.04 -4.47
CA PRO A 338 -6.50 -17.90 -4.07
C PRO A 338 -5.14 -17.19 -4.23
N GLY A 339 -4.44 -16.95 -3.12
CA GLY A 339 -3.17 -16.22 -3.09
C GLY A 339 -3.31 -14.71 -3.34
N GLY A 340 -4.51 -14.18 -3.18
CA GLY A 340 -4.79 -12.77 -3.39
C GLY A 340 -4.39 -11.87 -2.22
N MET A 341 -4.22 -10.57 -2.48
CA MET A 341 -3.78 -9.57 -1.51
C MET A 341 -4.55 -8.26 -1.65
N ALA A 342 -4.93 -7.69 -0.52
CA ALA A 342 -5.55 -6.37 -0.43
C ALA A 342 -4.53 -5.39 0.19
N ILE A 343 -4.10 -4.40 -0.58
CA ILE A 343 -3.04 -3.45 -0.22
C ILE A 343 -3.61 -2.03 -0.18
N VAL A 344 -3.46 -1.39 0.97
CA VAL A 344 -3.68 0.04 1.15
C VAL A 344 -2.34 0.74 1.14
N CYS A 345 -2.21 1.81 0.37
CA CYS A 345 -1.00 2.63 0.34
C CYS A 345 -1.32 4.11 0.57
N LEU A 346 -0.45 4.78 1.30
CA LEU A 346 -0.58 6.21 1.59
C LEU A 346 0.77 6.82 1.97
N ALA A 347 0.97 8.11 1.68
CA ALA A 347 2.07 8.84 2.28
C ALA A 347 1.83 8.97 3.79
N SER A 348 2.88 8.86 4.61
CA SER A 348 2.75 8.92 6.07
C SER A 348 2.28 10.27 6.59
N ARG A 349 2.38 11.32 5.77
CA ARG A 349 1.87 12.68 6.04
C ARG A 349 0.96 13.16 4.93
N THR A 350 -0.07 13.89 5.32
CA THR A 350 -0.92 14.65 4.39
C THR A 350 -0.17 15.87 3.82
N PRO A 351 -0.64 16.50 2.75
CA PRO A 351 -0.05 17.74 2.23
C PRO A 351 0.05 18.87 3.26
N GLN A 352 -0.83 18.89 4.27
CA GLN A 352 -0.79 19.86 5.39
C GLN A 352 0.13 19.43 6.53
N GLY A 353 0.85 18.29 6.39
CA GLY A 353 1.83 17.82 7.37
C GLY A 353 1.24 17.00 8.53
N ARG A 354 -0.06 16.72 8.58
CA ARG A 354 -0.65 15.82 9.57
C ARG A 354 -0.20 14.38 9.33
N SER A 355 -0.13 13.57 10.38
CA SER A 355 0.05 12.12 10.22
C SER A 355 -1.16 11.50 9.54
N ALA A 356 -0.93 10.73 8.47
CA ALA A 356 -1.97 9.97 7.78
C ALA A 356 -2.28 8.63 8.48
N ILE A 357 -1.37 8.17 9.37
CA ILE A 357 -1.67 7.13 10.37
C ILE A 357 -2.13 7.85 11.63
N CYS A 358 -3.33 7.53 12.12
CA CYS A 358 -3.96 8.23 13.25
C CYS A 358 -4.50 7.24 14.30
N LEU A 359 -4.73 7.70 15.52
CA LEU A 359 -5.31 6.85 16.59
C LEU A 359 -6.70 6.35 16.21
N ASP A 360 -7.56 7.28 15.82
CA ASP A 360 -8.92 7.05 15.32
C ASP A 360 -9.12 7.97 14.10
N LEU A 361 -9.96 7.55 13.14
CA LEU A 361 -10.40 8.43 12.06
C LEU A 361 -11.17 9.62 12.65
N GLY A 362 -10.93 10.80 12.12
CA GLY A 362 -11.59 12.03 12.56
C GLY A 362 -13.07 12.07 12.21
N PRO A 363 -13.84 13.03 12.77
CA PRO A 363 -15.29 13.14 12.53
C PRO A 363 -15.67 13.35 11.05
N ALA A 364 -14.77 13.91 10.24
CA ALA A 364 -14.96 14.12 8.81
C ALA A 364 -14.35 12.99 7.95
N GLU A 365 -13.80 11.96 8.56
CA GLU A 365 -13.10 10.85 7.89
C GLU A 365 -13.95 9.58 8.00
N ALA A 366 -14.74 9.28 6.98
CA ALA A 366 -15.56 8.09 6.95
C ALA A 366 -14.75 6.83 6.67
N VAL A 367 -15.23 5.69 7.20
CA VAL A 367 -14.63 4.37 6.92
C VAL A 367 -15.11 3.91 5.55
N ALA A 368 -14.25 4.01 4.56
CA ALA A 368 -14.49 3.49 3.21
C ALA A 368 -14.17 1.99 3.13
N ILE A 369 -13.03 1.55 3.71
CA ILE A 369 -12.66 0.14 3.77
C ILE A 369 -12.57 -0.26 5.25
N PRO A 370 -13.41 -1.23 5.69
CA PRO A 370 -13.38 -1.68 7.06
C PRO A 370 -12.09 -2.46 7.37
N ARG A 371 -11.66 -2.41 8.62
CA ARG A 371 -10.42 -3.08 9.09
C ARG A 371 -10.35 -4.59 8.85
N ALA A 372 -11.48 -5.24 8.60
CA ALA A 372 -11.54 -6.66 8.27
C ALA A 372 -11.08 -6.95 6.84
N ASP A 373 -11.15 -5.97 5.94
CA ASP A 373 -10.91 -6.11 4.51
C ASP A 373 -9.52 -5.57 4.10
N VAL A 374 -8.58 -5.46 5.05
CA VAL A 374 -7.22 -4.93 4.81
C VAL A 374 -6.18 -5.99 5.18
N HIS A 375 -5.33 -6.37 4.21
CA HIS A 375 -4.16 -7.23 4.45
C HIS A 375 -2.92 -6.41 4.77
N TRP A 376 -2.58 -5.46 3.90
CA TRP A 376 -1.37 -4.67 3.97
C TRP A 376 -1.68 -3.18 4.02
N VAL A 377 -0.91 -2.46 4.83
CA VAL A 377 -0.80 -1.00 4.79
C VAL A 377 0.65 -0.64 4.52
N ILE A 378 0.89 0.25 3.56
CA ILE A 378 2.24 0.60 3.09
C ILE A 378 2.40 2.12 3.08
N THR A 379 3.47 2.60 3.71
CA THR A 379 3.95 3.98 3.62
C THR A 379 5.39 4.00 3.11
N GLU A 380 5.97 5.16 2.93
CA GLU A 380 7.41 5.31 2.61
C GLU A 380 8.34 4.77 3.70
N TYR A 381 7.82 4.55 4.92
CA TYR A 381 8.58 4.02 6.06
C TYR A 381 8.50 2.52 6.23
N GLY A 382 7.69 1.83 5.43
CA GLY A 382 7.63 0.37 5.46
C GLY A 382 6.26 -0.22 5.16
N THR A 383 6.12 -1.50 5.52
CA THR A 383 4.93 -2.31 5.26
C THR A 383 4.41 -2.91 6.57
N ALA A 384 3.11 -2.81 6.82
CA ALA A 384 2.42 -3.43 7.94
C ALA A 384 1.44 -4.50 7.42
N TYR A 385 1.60 -5.74 7.87
CA TYR A 385 0.65 -6.82 7.59
C TYR A 385 -0.34 -6.94 8.75
N LEU A 386 -1.63 -6.82 8.46
CA LEU A 386 -2.69 -6.69 9.47
C LEU A 386 -3.61 -7.91 9.58
N PHE A 387 -3.67 -8.75 8.55
CA PHE A 387 -4.60 -9.88 8.54
C PHE A 387 -4.21 -10.93 9.59
N GLY A 388 -5.20 -11.40 10.37
CA GLY A 388 -4.96 -12.33 11.47
C GLY A 388 -4.27 -11.74 12.71
N ARG A 389 -3.99 -10.42 12.73
CA ARG A 389 -3.34 -9.73 13.86
C ARG A 389 -4.37 -9.17 14.84
N SER A 390 -4.03 -9.22 16.13
CA SER A 390 -4.78 -8.55 17.19
C SER A 390 -4.76 -7.03 17.02
N LEU A 391 -5.66 -6.31 17.67
CA LEU A 391 -5.67 -4.85 17.62
C LEU A 391 -4.37 -4.23 18.14
N ALA A 392 -3.76 -4.82 19.17
CA ALA A 392 -2.48 -4.37 19.70
C ALA A 392 -1.34 -4.56 18.69
N GLU A 393 -1.25 -5.72 18.03
CA GLU A 393 -0.26 -5.99 16.99
C GLU A 393 -0.45 -5.08 15.78
N ARG A 394 -1.70 -4.82 15.37
CA ARG A 394 -2.03 -3.88 14.29
C ARG A 394 -1.54 -2.48 14.63
N ALA A 395 -1.84 -2.00 15.84
CA ALA A 395 -1.44 -0.67 16.30
C ALA A 395 0.09 -0.52 16.26
N VAL A 396 0.84 -1.49 16.80
CA VAL A 396 2.31 -1.46 16.78
C VAL A 396 2.83 -1.43 15.34
N ALA A 397 2.33 -2.32 14.47
CA ALA A 397 2.78 -2.38 13.09
C ALA A 397 2.47 -1.09 12.30
N LEU A 398 1.32 -0.46 12.54
CA LEU A 398 0.94 0.81 11.91
C LEU A 398 1.76 1.99 12.44
N ILE A 399 2.05 2.03 13.75
CA ILE A 399 2.91 3.05 14.33
C ILE A 399 4.33 2.95 13.76
N GLU A 400 4.86 1.75 13.52
CA GLU A 400 6.19 1.56 12.92
C GLU A 400 6.31 2.17 11.52
N ILE A 401 5.25 2.14 10.74
CA ILE A 401 5.22 2.71 9.38
C ILE A 401 4.71 4.15 9.34
N ALA A 402 4.29 4.73 10.46
CA ALA A 402 3.96 6.15 10.56
C ALA A 402 5.22 7.01 10.40
N HIS A 403 5.04 8.30 10.11
CA HIS A 403 6.15 9.25 10.09
C HIS A 403 6.88 9.25 11.45
N PRO A 404 8.21 9.23 11.49
CA PRO A 404 8.99 9.14 12.74
C PRO A 404 8.56 10.13 13.82
N ASP A 405 8.25 11.37 13.44
CA ASP A 405 7.82 12.42 14.41
C ASP A 405 6.48 12.11 15.07
N ALA A 406 5.62 11.30 14.43
CA ALA A 406 4.31 10.95 14.95
C ALA A 406 4.32 9.67 15.83
N ARG A 407 5.35 8.83 15.74
CA ARG A 407 5.36 7.50 16.37
C ARG A 407 5.21 7.54 17.88
N ASN A 408 5.94 8.42 18.56
CA ASN A 408 5.89 8.50 20.02
C ASN A 408 4.51 8.97 20.50
N SER A 409 3.96 10.02 19.92
CA SER A 409 2.62 10.52 20.29
C SER A 409 1.51 9.50 19.97
N LEU A 410 1.62 8.76 18.86
CA LEU A 410 0.69 7.68 18.53
C LEU A 410 0.80 6.53 19.54
N LEU A 411 2.02 6.17 19.96
CA LEU A 411 2.20 5.11 20.96
C LEU A 411 1.64 5.52 22.33
N GLU A 412 1.93 6.75 22.79
CA GLU A 412 1.38 7.29 24.04
C GLU A 412 -0.16 7.27 24.01
N ALA A 413 -0.76 7.78 22.95
CA ALA A 413 -2.21 7.79 22.77
C ALA A 413 -2.81 6.36 22.70
N ALA A 414 -2.12 5.41 22.06
CA ALA A 414 -2.54 4.01 22.01
C ALA A 414 -2.46 3.33 23.39
N ILE A 415 -1.46 3.68 24.22
CA ILE A 415 -1.34 3.20 25.60
C ILE A 415 -2.46 3.80 26.48
N GLU A 416 -2.72 5.09 26.38
CA GLU A 416 -3.79 5.78 27.11
C GLU A 416 -5.18 5.20 26.75
N ARG A 417 -5.39 4.89 25.47
CA ARG A 417 -6.62 4.23 24.97
C ARG A 417 -6.74 2.76 25.42
N GLY A 418 -5.66 2.17 25.95
CA GLY A 418 -5.60 0.75 26.27
C GLY A 418 -5.54 -0.18 25.05
N LEU A 419 -5.21 0.35 23.88
CA LEU A 419 -5.07 -0.41 22.65
C LEU A 419 -3.80 -1.27 22.67
N VAL A 420 -2.72 -0.79 23.28
CA VAL A 420 -1.47 -1.50 23.52
C VAL A 420 -1.07 -1.50 24.98
N GLY A 421 -0.23 -2.46 25.38
CA GLY A 421 0.21 -2.59 26.76
C GLY A 421 1.09 -1.43 27.25
N LYS A 422 1.01 -1.07 28.52
CA LYS A 422 1.78 0.05 29.14
C LYS A 422 3.30 -0.08 29.02
N LYS A 423 3.81 -1.30 28.77
CA LYS A 423 5.25 -1.57 28.61
C LYS A 423 5.69 -1.62 27.16
N GLN A 424 4.80 -1.33 26.20
CA GLN A 424 5.12 -1.31 24.79
C GLN A 424 6.19 -0.25 24.51
N GLN A 425 7.22 -0.61 23.78
CA GLN A 425 8.32 0.27 23.39
C GLN A 425 8.45 0.27 21.86
N LEU A 426 8.85 1.41 21.34
CA LEU A 426 9.29 1.62 19.96
C LEU A 426 10.64 2.30 19.99
N ARG A 427 11.67 1.68 19.39
CA ARG A 427 13.03 2.23 19.38
C ARG A 427 13.41 2.78 18.00
N SER A 428 12.81 2.24 16.93
CA SER A 428 13.12 2.65 15.56
C SER A 428 12.64 4.08 15.27
N ARG A 429 13.58 4.95 14.92
CA ARG A 429 13.33 6.31 14.41
C ARG A 429 13.59 6.41 12.91
N SER A 430 14.30 5.45 12.33
CA SER A 430 14.67 5.41 10.93
C SER A 430 13.68 4.58 10.10
N ALA A 431 13.69 4.80 8.79
CA ALA A 431 12.92 3.97 7.85
C ALA A 431 13.40 2.52 7.90
N TYR A 432 12.47 1.58 7.74
CA TYR A 432 12.82 0.17 7.63
C TYR A 432 13.74 -0.06 6.41
N PRO A 433 14.95 -0.63 6.59
CA PRO A 433 15.93 -0.75 5.52
C PRO A 433 15.58 -1.90 4.57
N VAL A 434 14.58 -1.68 3.73
CA VAL A 434 14.04 -2.67 2.80
C VAL A 434 15.06 -3.14 1.74
N THR A 435 16.07 -2.33 1.44
CA THR A 435 17.17 -2.71 0.55
C THR A 435 17.99 -3.87 1.09
N GLU A 436 17.85 -4.16 2.39
CA GLU A 436 18.52 -5.27 3.05
C GLU A 436 17.70 -6.57 3.04
N VAL A 437 16.48 -6.57 2.51
CA VAL A 437 15.69 -7.81 2.32
C VAL A 437 16.25 -8.62 1.16
N ARG A 438 16.58 -9.90 1.41
CA ARG A 438 17.18 -10.79 0.41
C ARG A 438 16.63 -12.20 0.51
N ASP A 439 16.22 -12.75 -0.61
CA ASP A 439 15.94 -14.18 -0.73
C ASP A 439 17.26 -14.91 -0.99
N VAL A 440 17.54 -15.93 -0.18
CA VAL A 440 18.80 -16.67 -0.22
C VAL A 440 18.51 -18.16 -0.28
N ARG A 441 19.19 -18.86 -1.18
CA ARG A 441 19.23 -20.31 -1.22
C ARG A 441 20.42 -20.83 -0.42
N LEU A 442 20.14 -21.63 0.60
CA LEU A 442 21.14 -22.25 1.46
C LEU A 442 21.88 -23.37 0.73
N ARG A 443 22.98 -23.86 1.32
CA ARG A 443 23.82 -24.93 0.73
C ARG A 443 23.09 -26.26 0.56
N ASP A 444 22.09 -26.52 1.41
CA ASP A 444 21.25 -27.71 1.38
C ASP A 444 20.03 -27.57 0.43
N GLY A 445 19.94 -26.46 -0.30
CA GLY A 445 18.90 -26.18 -1.27
C GLY A 445 17.66 -25.48 -0.70
N ARG A 446 17.49 -25.38 0.63
CA ARG A 446 16.36 -24.65 1.27
C ARG A 446 16.45 -23.16 0.97
N GLN A 447 15.30 -22.50 0.86
CA GLN A 447 15.20 -21.04 0.65
C GLN A 447 14.80 -20.36 1.95
N VAL A 448 15.39 -19.20 2.21
CA VAL A 448 15.06 -18.32 3.32
C VAL A 448 15.05 -16.88 2.83
N CYS A 449 14.15 -16.06 3.37
CA CYS A 449 14.22 -14.62 3.22
C CYS A 449 14.98 -14.06 4.44
N VAL A 450 16.09 -13.37 4.21
CA VAL A 450 16.83 -12.65 5.25
C VAL A 450 16.43 -11.20 5.19
N ARG A 451 15.90 -10.68 6.29
CA ARG A 451 15.40 -9.31 6.38
C ARG A 451 15.71 -8.67 7.74
N PRO A 452 15.78 -7.34 7.84
CA PRO A 452 15.79 -6.66 9.13
C PRO A 452 14.59 -7.08 9.98
N THR A 453 14.78 -7.14 11.31
CA THR A 453 13.65 -7.39 12.24
C THR A 453 12.72 -6.19 12.29
N ARG A 454 11.47 -6.45 12.67
CA ARG A 454 10.43 -5.44 12.95
C ARG A 454 9.98 -5.61 14.40
N THR A 455 9.50 -4.57 15.04
CA THR A 455 8.96 -4.69 16.41
C THR A 455 7.82 -5.70 16.48
N SER A 456 7.05 -5.83 15.42
CA SER A 456 6.00 -6.84 15.26
C SER A 456 6.50 -8.30 15.23
N ASP A 457 7.80 -8.55 15.10
CA ASP A 457 8.38 -9.89 15.14
C ASP A 457 8.55 -10.45 16.55
N SER A 458 8.22 -9.68 17.60
CA SER A 458 8.45 -10.08 19.00
C SER A 458 7.82 -11.44 19.35
N GLY A 459 6.59 -11.72 18.92
CA GLY A 459 5.95 -13.02 19.11
C GLY A 459 6.68 -14.16 18.39
N ALA A 460 7.05 -13.97 17.11
CA ALA A 460 7.80 -14.96 16.35
C ALA A 460 9.22 -15.19 16.92
N MET A 461 9.81 -14.16 17.54
CA MET A 461 11.08 -14.28 18.25
C MET A 461 10.94 -15.12 19.53
N GLN A 462 9.85 -14.97 20.28
CA GLN A 462 9.53 -15.83 21.42
C GLN A 462 9.31 -17.29 20.98
N GLU A 463 8.62 -17.51 19.87
CA GLU A 463 8.46 -18.85 19.30
C GLU A 463 9.79 -19.47 18.90
N LEU A 464 10.70 -18.72 18.28
CA LEU A 464 12.06 -19.19 17.99
C LEU A 464 12.78 -19.58 19.27
N PHE A 465 12.74 -18.72 20.31
CA PHE A 465 13.34 -18.99 21.62
C PHE A 465 12.85 -20.32 22.22
N HIS A 466 11.53 -20.57 22.18
CA HIS A 466 10.95 -21.79 22.74
C HIS A 466 11.32 -23.08 21.99
N ARG A 467 11.82 -22.97 20.76
CA ARG A 467 12.33 -24.10 19.99
C ARG A 467 13.81 -24.38 20.25
N LEU A 468 14.54 -23.46 20.90
CA LEU A 468 15.95 -23.65 21.23
C LEU A 468 16.14 -24.65 22.38
N PRO A 469 17.11 -25.57 22.31
CA PRO A 469 17.56 -26.35 23.43
C PRO A 469 18.13 -25.48 24.57
N GLU A 470 18.06 -25.95 25.81
CA GLU A 470 18.60 -25.21 26.96
C GLU A 470 20.07 -24.79 26.77
N GLU A 471 20.89 -25.62 26.16
CA GLU A 471 22.30 -25.33 25.86
C GLU A 471 22.46 -24.12 24.89
N ASP A 472 21.60 -24.02 23.89
CA ASP A 472 21.62 -22.92 22.93
C ASP A 472 21.10 -21.63 23.57
N VAL A 473 20.09 -21.73 24.45
CA VAL A 473 19.59 -20.60 25.26
C VAL A 473 20.70 -20.08 26.18
N GLU A 474 21.36 -20.97 26.93
CA GLU A 474 22.47 -20.61 27.83
C GLU A 474 23.65 -20.00 27.05
N SER A 475 23.97 -20.55 25.88
CA SER A 475 25.01 -20.01 25.00
C SER A 475 24.67 -18.62 24.47
N ARG A 476 23.39 -18.33 24.22
CA ARG A 476 22.95 -17.05 23.66
C ARG A 476 22.84 -15.94 24.70
N PHE A 477 22.33 -16.28 25.89
CA PHE A 477 21.99 -15.29 26.93
C PHE A 477 22.98 -15.30 28.11
N LEU A 478 23.96 -16.21 28.10
CA LEU A 478 24.90 -16.45 29.19
C LEU A 478 24.17 -16.67 30.54
N ALA A 479 22.95 -17.16 30.46
CA ALA A 479 22.06 -17.41 31.58
C ALA A 479 21.02 -18.49 31.22
N LYS A 480 20.59 -19.24 32.21
CA LYS A 480 19.46 -20.18 32.05
C LYS A 480 18.15 -19.41 32.10
N LEU A 481 17.47 -19.31 30.99
CA LEU A 481 16.18 -18.67 30.85
C LEU A 481 15.10 -19.72 30.50
N SER A 482 13.99 -19.73 31.23
CA SER A 482 12.84 -20.60 30.93
C SER A 482 11.86 -19.97 29.94
N SER A 483 11.92 -18.65 29.77
CA SER A 483 11.04 -17.91 28.85
C SER A 483 11.70 -16.60 28.43
N LEU A 484 11.36 -16.15 27.23
CA LEU A 484 11.71 -14.82 26.72
C LEU A 484 10.53 -13.89 27.03
N THR A 485 10.72 -12.95 27.95
CA THR A 485 9.64 -12.00 28.30
C THR A 485 9.33 -11.07 27.13
N ASP A 486 8.10 -10.55 27.07
CA ASP A 486 7.67 -9.61 26.01
C ASP A 486 8.62 -8.42 25.88
N THR A 487 9.07 -7.86 27.01
CA THR A 487 10.01 -6.72 27.03
C THR A 487 11.35 -7.07 26.38
N VAL A 488 11.88 -8.27 26.62
CA VAL A 488 13.15 -8.71 26.01
C VAL A 488 12.94 -9.05 24.54
N ALA A 489 11.85 -9.72 24.17
CA ALA A 489 11.53 -10.01 22.78
C ALA A 489 11.38 -8.73 21.95
N GLN A 490 10.67 -7.73 22.46
CA GLN A 490 10.55 -6.42 21.83
C GLN A 490 11.91 -5.72 21.70
N TYR A 491 12.75 -5.79 22.74
CA TYR A 491 14.09 -5.20 22.68
C TYR A 491 14.94 -5.82 21.57
N LEU A 492 14.87 -7.14 21.38
CA LEU A 492 15.62 -7.85 20.34
C LEU A 492 15.15 -7.50 18.91
N CYS A 493 13.88 -7.14 18.76
CA CYS A 493 13.26 -6.86 17.46
C CYS A 493 13.24 -5.37 17.10
N SER A 494 13.11 -4.48 18.11
CA SER A 494 12.97 -3.04 17.93
C SER A 494 14.34 -2.37 17.97
N VAL A 495 15.03 -2.33 16.85
CA VAL A 495 16.35 -1.71 16.66
C VAL A 495 16.21 -0.38 15.93
N ASP A 496 17.20 0.52 16.07
CA ASP A 496 17.17 1.85 15.45
C ASP A 496 17.65 1.87 13.99
N TYR A 497 18.21 0.78 13.49
CA TYR A 497 18.84 0.58 12.18
C TYR A 497 20.02 1.53 11.89
N GLU A 498 20.50 2.27 12.86
CA GLU A 498 21.67 3.16 12.75
C GLU A 498 22.86 2.64 13.58
N GLN A 499 22.69 2.62 14.90
CA GLN A 499 23.70 2.07 15.83
C GLN A 499 23.42 0.62 16.20
N GLU A 500 22.22 0.16 15.92
CA GLU A 500 21.76 -1.19 16.17
C GLU A 500 21.18 -1.78 14.90
N MET A 501 21.41 -3.05 14.68
CA MET A 501 20.81 -3.81 13.58
C MET A 501 20.47 -5.21 14.04
N ALA A 502 19.32 -5.70 13.62
CA ALA A 502 18.96 -7.09 13.79
C ALA A 502 18.39 -7.64 12.48
N PHE A 503 18.81 -8.86 12.11
CA PHE A 503 18.28 -9.60 10.97
C PHE A 503 17.54 -10.84 11.45
N ALA A 504 16.43 -11.13 10.81
CA ALA A 504 15.71 -12.40 10.90
C ALA A 504 15.87 -13.17 9.58
N ALA A 505 16.12 -14.47 9.65
CA ALA A 505 15.89 -15.38 8.56
C ALA A 505 14.50 -15.98 8.72
N VAL A 506 13.64 -15.78 7.75
CA VAL A 506 12.24 -16.21 7.78
C VAL A 506 11.93 -17.17 6.64
N VAL A 507 10.97 -18.06 6.88
CA VAL A 507 10.45 -19.02 5.89
C VAL A 507 8.93 -18.98 5.87
N GLY A 508 8.36 -19.36 4.76
CA GLY A 508 6.91 -19.31 4.54
C GLY A 508 6.46 -18.03 3.83
N PRO A 509 5.21 -18.00 3.39
CA PRO A 509 4.65 -16.82 2.76
C PRO A 509 4.46 -15.71 3.81
N PRO A 510 4.35 -14.44 3.37
CA PRO A 510 4.22 -13.27 4.28
C PRO A 510 3.14 -13.41 5.36
N GLU A 511 2.06 -14.16 5.06
CA GLU A 511 0.94 -14.41 5.97
C GLU A 511 1.29 -15.42 7.08
N ARG A 512 2.33 -16.23 6.88
CA ARG A 512 2.75 -17.32 7.78
C ARG A 512 4.27 -17.39 7.91
N GLU A 513 4.92 -16.23 7.98
CA GLU A 513 6.36 -16.17 8.22
C GLU A 513 6.72 -16.84 9.55
N ARG A 514 7.66 -17.76 9.52
CA ARG A 514 8.29 -18.36 10.70
C ARG A 514 9.74 -17.89 10.76
N VAL A 515 10.12 -17.26 11.87
CA VAL A 515 11.53 -16.93 12.13
C VAL A 515 12.30 -18.20 12.46
N VAL A 516 13.30 -18.53 11.66
CA VAL A 516 14.14 -19.72 11.83
C VAL A 516 15.57 -19.39 12.28
N ALA A 517 15.98 -18.13 12.16
CA ALA A 517 17.19 -17.64 12.78
C ALA A 517 17.11 -16.13 12.99
N ALA A 518 17.87 -15.63 13.94
CA ALA A 518 18.00 -14.20 14.21
C ALA A 518 19.45 -13.85 14.59
N SER A 519 19.87 -12.64 14.22
CA SER A 519 21.13 -12.06 14.64
C SER A 519 20.94 -10.59 14.98
N SER A 520 21.77 -10.06 15.87
CA SER A 520 21.76 -8.64 16.20
C SER A 520 23.16 -8.12 16.47
N TYR A 521 23.37 -6.83 16.21
CA TYR A 521 24.50 -6.10 16.74
C TYR A 521 24.06 -4.80 17.43
N TYR A 522 24.84 -4.37 18.42
CA TYR A 522 24.67 -3.13 19.18
C TYR A 522 26.02 -2.41 19.25
N LEU A 523 26.12 -1.27 18.57
CA LEU A 523 27.35 -0.49 18.51
C LEU A 523 27.62 0.20 19.84
N SER A 524 28.83 0.02 20.36
CA SER A 524 29.35 0.86 21.44
C SER A 524 30.09 2.07 20.86
N PRO A 525 29.52 3.27 20.93
CA PRO A 525 30.17 4.48 20.40
C PRO A 525 31.54 4.75 21.05
N ALA A 526 31.71 4.28 22.29
CA ALA A 526 32.97 4.47 23.03
C ALA A 526 34.14 3.66 22.47
N THR A 527 33.88 2.51 21.85
CA THR A 527 34.92 1.61 21.32
C THR A 527 34.90 1.51 19.80
N GLY A 528 33.77 1.84 19.17
CA GLY A 528 33.52 1.56 17.76
C GLY A 528 33.36 0.07 17.46
N LEU A 529 33.22 -0.77 18.49
CA LEU A 529 32.92 -2.20 18.34
C LEU A 529 31.44 -2.44 18.56
N ALA A 530 30.85 -3.33 17.76
CA ALA A 530 29.48 -3.76 17.94
C ALA A 530 29.41 -5.15 18.59
N GLU A 531 28.62 -5.28 19.64
CA GLU A 531 28.35 -6.56 20.28
C GLU A 531 27.37 -7.37 19.41
N VAL A 532 27.73 -8.61 19.07
CA VAL A 532 26.95 -9.48 18.18
C VAL A 532 26.43 -10.72 18.89
N ALA A 533 25.23 -11.16 18.47
CA ALA A 533 24.64 -12.37 18.99
C ALA A 533 23.72 -13.06 17.95
N TYR A 534 23.51 -14.38 18.13
CA TYR A 534 22.82 -15.23 17.15
C TYR A 534 21.86 -16.19 17.85
N MET A 535 20.75 -16.50 17.19
CA MET A 535 19.87 -17.62 17.48
C MET A 535 19.58 -18.36 16.18
N VAL A 536 19.64 -19.69 16.19
CA VAL A 536 19.33 -20.52 15.02
C VAL A 536 18.50 -21.72 15.49
N ASP A 537 17.31 -21.87 14.91
CA ASP A 537 16.44 -23.01 15.12
C ASP A 537 17.19 -24.32 14.88
N PRO A 538 17.09 -25.33 15.78
CA PRO A 538 17.82 -26.60 15.68
C PRO A 538 17.67 -27.29 14.32
N GLU A 539 16.47 -27.27 13.73
CA GLU A 539 16.21 -27.85 12.41
C GLU A 539 16.96 -27.16 11.26
N TRP A 540 17.47 -25.95 11.50
CA TRP A 540 18.17 -25.10 10.53
C TRP A 540 19.65 -24.94 10.83
N GLN A 541 20.15 -25.55 11.91
CA GLN A 541 21.58 -25.59 12.21
C GLN A 541 22.34 -26.44 11.18
N GLY A 542 23.61 -26.15 11.00
CA GLY A 542 24.44 -26.83 9.99
C GLY A 542 24.26 -26.37 8.55
N ALA A 543 23.13 -25.70 8.21
CA ALA A 543 22.82 -25.18 6.88
C ALA A 543 23.60 -23.90 6.49
N GLY A 544 24.39 -23.33 7.42
CA GLY A 544 25.17 -22.12 7.20
C GLY A 544 24.49 -20.80 7.53
N LEU A 545 23.30 -20.82 8.17
CA LEU A 545 22.52 -19.61 8.50
C LEU A 545 23.28 -18.63 9.39
N ALA A 546 23.96 -19.08 10.44
CA ALA A 546 24.72 -18.19 11.32
C ALA A 546 25.82 -17.44 10.56
N GLY A 547 26.53 -18.14 9.66
CA GLY A 547 27.57 -17.53 8.81
C GLY A 547 26.97 -16.54 7.80
N LEU A 548 25.80 -16.86 7.23
CA LEU A 548 25.06 -15.96 6.34
C LEU A 548 24.64 -14.68 7.07
N LEU A 549 24.03 -14.82 8.24
CA LEU A 549 23.61 -13.67 9.05
C LEU A 549 24.80 -12.82 9.51
N HIS A 550 25.93 -13.47 9.86
CA HIS A 550 27.18 -12.77 10.19
C HIS A 550 27.67 -11.93 9.01
N ALA A 551 27.73 -12.51 7.81
CA ALA A 551 28.13 -11.79 6.60
C ALA A 551 27.20 -10.61 6.30
N ARG A 552 25.90 -10.78 6.47
CA ARG A 552 24.91 -9.69 6.29
C ARG A 552 25.09 -8.56 7.30
N MET A 553 25.35 -8.90 8.57
CA MET A 553 25.65 -7.89 9.59
C MET A 553 26.93 -7.15 9.29
N PHE A 554 27.97 -7.86 8.81
CA PHE A 554 29.24 -7.24 8.42
C PHE A 554 29.05 -6.27 7.25
N GLU A 555 28.38 -6.69 6.17
CA GLU A 555 28.07 -5.83 5.03
C GLU A 555 27.33 -4.56 5.45
N TYR A 556 26.35 -4.69 6.35
CA TYR A 556 25.57 -3.55 6.83
C TYR A 556 26.36 -2.63 7.75
N ALA A 557 27.15 -3.18 8.66
CA ALA A 557 27.96 -2.45 9.64
C ALA A 557 29.10 -1.66 8.99
N ARG A 558 29.65 -2.21 7.89
CA ARG A 558 30.72 -1.59 7.12
C ARG A 558 30.23 -0.26 6.52
N GLY A 559 30.96 0.81 6.76
CA GLY A 559 30.56 2.17 6.33
C GLY A 559 29.61 2.92 7.28
N ARG A 560 29.23 2.29 8.41
CA ARG A 560 28.38 2.92 9.45
C ARG A 560 29.12 3.15 10.77
N GLY A 561 30.43 3.34 10.73
CA GLY A 561 31.25 3.66 11.92
C GLY A 561 31.58 2.46 12.79
N VAL A 562 31.17 1.25 12.43
CA VAL A 562 31.53 0.01 13.12
C VAL A 562 32.95 -0.40 12.68
N ARG A 563 33.84 -0.62 13.63
CA ARG A 563 35.25 -0.99 13.39
C ARG A 563 35.49 -2.49 13.50
N GLY A 564 34.58 -3.21 14.10
CA GLY A 564 34.66 -4.63 14.33
C GLY A 564 33.52 -5.13 15.20
N PHE A 565 33.44 -6.45 15.34
CA PHE A 565 32.47 -7.09 16.21
C PHE A 565 33.13 -7.61 17.48
N ARG A 566 32.36 -7.70 18.55
CA ARG A 566 32.67 -8.35 19.80
C ARG A 566 31.59 -9.35 20.14
N ALA A 567 31.98 -10.51 20.63
CA ALA A 567 31.06 -11.52 21.12
C ALA A 567 31.60 -12.14 22.42
N ASP A 568 30.72 -12.41 23.36
CA ASP A 568 30.99 -13.19 24.55
C ASP A 568 30.48 -14.63 24.28
N VAL A 569 31.38 -15.62 24.29
CA VAL A 569 31.14 -17.01 23.92
C VAL A 569 31.49 -17.93 25.09
N LEU A 570 30.61 -18.88 25.43
CA LEU A 570 30.93 -19.88 26.44
C LEU A 570 32.11 -20.75 25.98
N VAL A 571 33.08 -21.00 26.88
CA VAL A 571 34.20 -21.93 26.63
C VAL A 571 33.59 -23.28 26.21
N GLY A 572 34.06 -23.79 25.05
CA GLY A 572 33.55 -25.04 24.48
C GLY A 572 32.46 -24.89 23.40
N ASN A 573 31.91 -23.68 23.16
CA ASN A 573 31.05 -23.44 22.02
C ASN A 573 31.81 -23.36 20.69
N THR A 574 32.36 -24.51 20.29
CA THR A 574 33.16 -24.65 19.06
C THR A 574 32.36 -24.35 17.78
N ARG A 575 31.01 -24.46 17.83
CA ARG A 575 30.13 -24.15 16.69
C ARG A 575 30.20 -22.65 16.35
N MET A 576 30.08 -21.81 17.36
CA MET A 576 30.12 -20.35 17.17
C MET A 576 31.53 -19.88 16.81
N MET A 577 32.57 -20.41 17.44
CA MET A 577 33.97 -20.10 17.10
C MET A 577 34.27 -20.39 15.63
N ARG A 578 33.80 -21.50 15.08
CA ARG A 578 33.97 -21.83 13.64
C ARG A 578 33.27 -20.82 12.71
N VAL A 579 32.14 -20.20 13.14
CA VAL A 579 31.50 -19.15 12.35
C VAL A 579 32.40 -17.93 12.24
N PHE A 580 33.00 -17.52 13.36
CA PHE A 580 33.90 -16.35 13.40
C PHE A 580 35.23 -16.62 12.66
N GLU A 581 35.82 -17.79 12.81
CA GLU A 581 37.04 -18.19 12.10
C GLU A 581 36.86 -18.19 10.57
N ARG A 582 35.70 -18.70 10.11
CA ARG A 582 35.39 -18.75 8.67
C ARG A 582 35.04 -17.40 8.08
N ALA A 583 34.68 -16.40 8.89
CA ALA A 583 34.40 -15.06 8.43
C ALA A 583 35.60 -14.27 7.92
N GLY A 584 36.85 -14.78 8.20
CA GLY A 584 38.07 -14.18 7.68
C GLY A 584 38.50 -12.89 8.38
N HIS A 585 37.93 -12.59 9.54
CA HIS A 585 38.33 -11.42 10.34
C HIS A 585 39.56 -11.71 11.20
N GLN A 586 40.29 -10.66 11.58
CA GLN A 586 41.33 -10.79 12.59
C GLN A 586 40.71 -11.05 13.96
N LEU A 587 40.88 -12.28 14.46
CA LEU A 587 40.36 -12.70 15.76
C LEU A 587 41.35 -12.43 16.89
N ARG A 588 40.82 -11.91 18.00
CA ARG A 588 41.49 -11.85 19.30
C ARG A 588 40.59 -12.48 20.33
N VAL A 589 41.08 -13.49 21.01
CA VAL A 589 40.34 -14.21 22.04
C VAL A 589 40.99 -13.96 23.39
N LYS A 590 40.16 -13.57 24.37
CA LYS A 590 40.59 -13.42 25.76
C LYS A 590 39.65 -14.26 26.63
N THR A 591 40.18 -15.27 27.29
CA THR A 591 39.40 -16.15 28.16
C THR A 591 39.41 -15.64 29.59
N SER A 592 38.21 -15.57 30.18
CA SER A 592 38.02 -15.19 31.61
C SER A 592 36.75 -15.87 32.16
N THR A 593 36.88 -16.54 33.31
CA THR A 593 35.74 -17.10 34.07
C THR A 593 34.72 -17.90 33.23
N GLY A 594 35.24 -18.79 32.35
CA GLY A 594 34.36 -19.67 31.54
C GLY A 594 33.78 -19.00 30.29
N ILE A 595 34.17 -17.75 29.99
CA ILE A 595 33.74 -16.99 28.80
C ILE A 595 34.96 -16.62 27.98
N GLU A 596 34.87 -16.79 26.67
CA GLU A 596 35.77 -16.29 25.66
C GLU A 596 35.23 -14.97 25.10
N GLU A 597 35.89 -13.86 25.41
CA GLU A 597 35.65 -12.57 24.77
C GLU A 597 36.34 -12.55 23.41
N VAL A 598 35.57 -12.66 22.34
CA VAL A 598 36.08 -12.70 20.97
C VAL A 598 35.92 -11.31 20.35
N THR A 599 37.04 -10.71 19.92
CA THR A 599 37.03 -9.45 19.16
C THR A 599 37.44 -9.75 17.71
N MET A 600 36.61 -9.28 16.77
CA MET A 600 36.75 -9.46 15.32
C MET A 600 36.93 -8.09 14.69
N LEU A 601 38.14 -7.74 14.27
CA LEU A 601 38.41 -6.47 13.60
C LEU A 601 38.11 -6.59 12.10
N PHE A 602 37.46 -5.54 11.58
CA PHE A 602 37.24 -5.46 10.13
C PHE A 602 38.56 -5.18 9.42
N PRO A 603 38.75 -5.68 8.18
CA PRO A 603 40.01 -5.63 7.47
C PRO A 603 40.63 -4.22 7.31
N GLU A 604 39.78 -3.20 7.33
CA GLU A 604 40.18 -1.79 7.19
C GLU A 604 40.77 -1.18 8.47
N TYR A 605 40.70 -1.89 9.61
CA TYR A 605 41.13 -1.36 10.91
C TYR A 605 42.22 -2.21 11.54
N THR A 606 43.24 -1.56 12.12
CA THR A 606 44.30 -2.20 12.88
C THR A 606 44.08 -2.09 14.38
N ALA A 607 44.69 -3.00 15.13
CA ALA A 607 44.64 -2.96 16.59
C ALA A 607 45.24 -1.69 17.21
N GLU A 608 46.24 -1.10 16.56
CA GLU A 608 46.87 0.15 16.99
C GLU A 608 45.90 1.35 16.88
N GLN A 609 45.11 1.38 15.80
CA GLN A 609 44.09 2.42 15.62
C GLN A 609 42.99 2.37 16.69
N LEU A 610 42.66 1.19 17.21
CA LEU A 610 41.72 1.04 18.34
C LEU A 610 42.32 1.51 19.67
N LEU A 611 43.62 1.27 19.90
CA LEU A 611 44.32 1.72 21.11
C LEU A 611 44.52 3.23 21.11
N ALA A 612 44.81 3.82 19.96
CA ALA A 612 44.92 5.28 19.80
C ALA A 612 43.56 6.01 20.08
N ALA A 613 42.44 5.43 19.67
CA ALA A 613 41.09 5.97 19.97
C ALA A 613 40.76 5.93 21.48
N ARG A 614 41.29 4.93 22.22
CA ARG A 614 41.15 4.86 23.69
C ARG A 614 42.00 5.94 24.41
N GLY A 615 43.16 6.34 23.86
CA GLY A 615 44.03 7.39 24.41
C GLY A 615 43.41 8.79 24.31
N VAL A 616 42.75 9.09 23.22
CA VAL A 616 42.04 10.39 23.04
C VAL A 616 40.83 10.53 23.96
N GLN A 617 40.19 9.42 24.36
CA GLN A 617 39.05 9.45 25.28
C GLN A 617 39.40 9.57 26.77
N ALA A 618 40.62 9.23 27.17
CA ALA A 618 41.07 9.41 28.55
C ALA A 618 41.18 10.90 28.95
N ALA A 619 41.43 11.80 27.99
CA ALA A 619 41.50 13.24 28.21
C ALA A 619 40.12 13.91 28.33
N SER A 620 39.02 13.29 27.83
CA SER A 620 37.66 13.87 27.87
C SER A 620 36.75 13.30 28.98
N ARG A 621 37.32 12.50 29.88
CA ARG A 621 36.55 11.83 30.96
C ARG A 621 36.07 12.79 32.06
N ALA A 622 36.59 14.00 32.10
CA ALA A 622 36.18 15.06 33.05
C ALA A 622 34.85 15.75 32.64
N GLU A 623 34.45 15.69 31.36
CA GLU A 623 33.24 16.36 30.86
C GLU A 623 32.02 15.43 30.70
N ARG A 624 32.13 14.11 30.93
CA ARG A 624 31.10 13.12 30.66
C ARG A 624 30.37 12.52 31.86
N GLN A 625 30.34 13.22 33.00
CA GLN A 625 29.47 12.79 34.12
C GLN A 625 27.97 13.08 33.91
N ALA A 626 27.57 13.66 32.77
CA ALA A 626 26.18 13.97 32.43
C ALA A 626 25.52 13.10 31.36
N ALA A 627 26.24 12.17 30.71
CA ALA A 627 25.64 11.26 29.76
C ALA A 627 25.32 9.92 30.45
N ARG A 628 24.05 9.57 30.51
CA ARG A 628 23.60 8.25 31.00
C ARG A 628 24.33 7.15 30.23
N PRO A 629 24.94 6.16 30.92
CA PRO A 629 25.51 4.99 30.23
C PRO A 629 24.39 4.23 29.53
N CYS A 630 24.66 3.70 28.32
CA CYS A 630 23.83 2.65 27.73
C CYS A 630 23.59 1.59 28.81
N PRO A 631 22.33 1.19 29.06
CA PRO A 631 22.10 0.13 30.03
C PRO A 631 22.85 -1.11 29.53
N PRO A 632 23.65 -1.76 30.40
CA PRO A 632 24.17 -3.09 30.07
C PRO A 632 22.98 -3.98 29.77
N TRP A 633 23.19 -4.97 28.89
CA TRP A 633 22.25 -6.09 28.72
C TRP A 633 21.54 -6.37 30.02
N PRO A 634 20.19 -6.50 30.06
CA PRO A 634 19.52 -6.80 31.31
C PRO A 634 20.13 -8.11 31.85
N ARG A 635 21.11 -7.97 32.75
CA ARG A 635 21.53 -9.09 33.55
C ARG A 635 20.32 -9.41 34.39
N VAL A 636 19.65 -10.51 34.09
CA VAL A 636 18.56 -11.04 34.91
C VAL A 636 19.20 -11.48 36.22
N GLY A 637 19.42 -10.49 37.12
CA GLY A 637 19.79 -10.76 38.49
C GLY A 637 18.59 -11.33 39.22
N ASN A 638 18.77 -12.49 39.85
CA ASN A 638 17.82 -13.08 40.80
C ASN A 638 17.30 -11.99 41.76
N PRO A 639 16.00 -11.73 41.85
CA PRO A 639 15.45 -10.92 42.93
C PRO A 639 15.58 -11.69 44.23
N ARG A 640 16.44 -11.27 45.16
CA ARG A 640 16.33 -11.72 46.56
C ARG A 640 14.96 -11.26 47.08
N PRO A 641 14.24 -12.10 47.82
CA PRO A 641 12.97 -11.76 48.43
C PRO A 641 13.21 -10.73 49.53
N THR A 642 12.89 -9.48 49.33
CA THR A 642 12.73 -8.51 50.42
C THR A 642 11.30 -8.60 50.89
N CYS A 643 11.17 -9.16 52.10
CA CYS A 643 9.97 -9.15 52.94
C CYS A 643 9.55 -7.68 53.16
N LEU A 644 8.40 -7.27 52.65
CA LEU A 644 7.70 -6.07 53.10
C LEU A 644 6.36 -6.49 53.70
N MET A 645 6.27 -6.30 55.03
CA MET A 645 5.06 -6.48 55.81
C MET A 645 3.98 -5.50 55.33
N PHE A 646 2.82 -6.03 55.09
CA PHE A 646 1.58 -5.26 54.92
C PHE A 646 0.92 -5.04 56.30
N SER A 647 0.67 -3.79 56.63
CA SER A 647 -0.39 -3.40 57.59
C SER A 647 -1.54 -2.78 56.75
N GLY A 648 -2.71 -3.39 56.84
CA GLY A 648 -3.97 -2.88 56.26
C GLY A 648 -4.58 -1.76 57.09
N PRO A 649 -5.85 -1.33 56.95
CA PRO A 649 -7.01 -2.02 56.40
C PRO A 649 -7.95 -1.13 55.54
N GLY A 650 -9.02 -1.71 54.99
CA GLY A 650 -10.24 -0.97 54.65
C GLY A 650 -10.99 -1.42 53.39
N LEU A 651 -11.97 -2.27 53.61
CA LEU A 651 -13.17 -2.63 52.84
C LEU A 651 -13.86 -1.42 52.15
N THR A 652 -14.47 -1.54 50.96
CA THR A 652 -15.85 -2.00 50.73
C THR A 652 -16.20 -2.00 49.26
N ALA A 653 -17.05 -2.96 48.91
CA ALA A 653 -17.65 -3.25 47.60
C ALA A 653 -18.56 -2.13 47.05
N ILE A 654 -18.62 -1.99 45.74
CA ILE A 654 -19.77 -2.35 44.86
C ILE A 654 -19.21 -2.56 43.46
#